data_7bd89b8b354c305bf59de6b7014a7947
#
_entry.id   7bd89b8b354c305bf59de6b7014a7947
#
_cell.length_a   1.000
_cell.length_b   1.000
_cell.length_c   1.000
_cell.angle_alpha   90.00
_cell.angle_beta   90.00
_cell.angle_gamma   90.00
#
_symmetry.space_group_name_H-M   'P 1'
#
loop_
_entity.id
_entity.type
_entity.pdbx_description
1 polymer ?
#
loop_
_entity_poly.entity_id
_entity_poly.type
_entity_poly.pdbx_seq_one_letter_code
_entity_poly.pdbx_strand_id
1 'polypeptide(L)'
;MFGKFSEEAQRVLVDAQKEMSELKHPYIGSEHLLLAILKNNQDLVNKFKKYKITYKSFKEELINLVGVGDNTPDLLLYSTTLKTILENVIIESRETGDEISVNELLLSLLNEGEGKAIRILLSLGVDINKLYSDISEKRKIKQKKSKKLIVEELGVDLTKRAKNNELDPVIGRDIELNRVIEILSRRTKNNPLLIGEAGVGKTAIAEELARRIVSGNVPMPLKNKRIISVDMACTVAGTKYRGEFEERIKKMVKELEDNDDVIIFIDEIHTLVGAGGAEGAIDASNILKPALARGKLKLIGATTISEYKKFIEKDNALDRRFQKVFVEEPDKSNLKNILMNLKSIYEAYHGVKIEEKLIDKIIELSDRYIYDRCEPDKSIDILDEVCTKVSLKEAKEEKEIIKLSDCLTKIQKEKNNAIINQNYDKAYSLKEDEEELQSKINKLKLDYMRKEKVKKVKLKDIVEVVSSKTKIPINEISKDYITSINEIEKTLKENIIGQDEAIDKLIDISKKIKLGIKDKNKSYSVLFCGSTGTGKTYLSKLFAENLVGKNNVIKLDMSEYSESISINKIIGSPAGYVGYDDNKNILEEIRNKPYSVLILDEIEKAHKSVLNFFLNILDEGNCKDSSGKTVRFDNVLIIMTSNAYVSKSLMGFNKNTTNNSLEDFFSKEFINRIDEIVPFNKFTEEDINKIIIKEANKCYKKYNSENIISLDMINRIIKESNYEEYGVRKLCKAVRKEIENQIVCNIFS
;
A
#
# COMPACT_ATOMS: atom_id res chain seq x y z
N MET A 1 -3.23 -2.66 -39.85
CA MET A 1 -3.77 -4.03 -39.81
C MET A 1 -2.72 -5.13 -40.05
N PHE A 2 -1.57 -4.86 -40.65
CA PHE A 2 -0.61 -5.89 -41.09
C PHE A 2 0.55 -6.19 -40.13
N GLY A 3 0.64 -5.60 -38.99
CA GLY A 3 1.79 -5.70 -38.08
C GLY A 3 2.01 -7.05 -37.37
N LYS A 4 1.12 -8.03 -37.56
CA LYS A 4 1.22 -9.37 -36.94
C LYS A 4 1.42 -10.51 -37.96
N PHE A 5 1.46 -10.20 -39.24
CA PHE A 5 1.65 -11.20 -40.29
C PHE A 5 3.14 -11.37 -40.59
N SER A 6 3.60 -12.61 -40.74
CA SER A 6 4.95 -12.88 -41.22
C SER A 6 5.18 -12.27 -42.61
N GLU A 7 6.44 -12.00 -42.97
CA GLU A 7 6.75 -11.41 -44.29
C GLU A 7 6.19 -12.26 -45.44
N GLU A 8 6.23 -13.61 -45.33
CA GLU A 8 5.67 -14.52 -46.29
C GLU A 8 4.13 -14.41 -46.38
N ALA A 9 3.43 -14.28 -45.25
CA ALA A 9 2.00 -14.12 -45.22
C ALA A 9 1.55 -12.79 -45.83
N GLN A 10 2.32 -11.72 -45.58
CA GLN A 10 2.07 -10.40 -46.21
C GLN A 10 2.23 -10.47 -47.73
N ARG A 11 3.28 -11.16 -48.24
CA ARG A 11 3.48 -11.37 -49.69
C ARG A 11 2.32 -12.14 -50.30
N VAL A 12 1.85 -13.19 -49.67
CA VAL A 12 0.70 -13.97 -50.13
C VAL A 12 -0.58 -13.10 -50.22
N LEU A 13 -0.83 -12.23 -49.27
CA LEU A 13 -1.97 -11.32 -49.31
C LEU A 13 -1.86 -10.31 -50.46
N VAL A 14 -0.65 -9.76 -50.72
CA VAL A 14 -0.42 -8.85 -51.88
C VAL A 14 -0.60 -9.61 -53.22
N ASP A 15 -0.14 -10.84 -53.30
CA ASP A 15 -0.27 -11.62 -54.52
C ASP A 15 -1.73 -12.11 -54.75
N ALA A 16 -2.50 -12.31 -53.67
CA ALA A 16 -3.94 -12.54 -53.79
C ALA A 16 -4.68 -11.35 -54.42
N GLN A 17 -4.21 -10.12 -54.16
CA GLN A 17 -4.71 -8.89 -54.83
C GLN A 17 -4.38 -8.89 -56.33
N LYS A 18 -3.16 -9.30 -56.68
CA LYS A 18 -2.77 -9.40 -58.11
C LYS A 18 -3.57 -10.47 -58.85
N GLU A 19 -3.75 -11.67 -58.26
CA GLU A 19 -4.60 -12.71 -58.87
C GLU A 19 -6.04 -12.28 -59.08
N MET A 20 -6.61 -11.50 -58.13
CA MET A 20 -7.93 -10.92 -58.27
C MET A 20 -7.99 -9.94 -59.45
N SER A 21 -6.99 -9.05 -59.58
CA SER A 21 -6.90 -8.08 -60.65
C SER A 21 -6.70 -8.73 -62.02
N GLU A 22 -5.88 -9.79 -62.13
CA GLU A 22 -5.70 -10.57 -63.36
C GLU A 22 -6.98 -11.24 -63.84
N LEU A 23 -7.82 -11.71 -62.90
CA LEU A 23 -9.11 -12.35 -63.18
C LEU A 23 -10.25 -11.33 -63.27
N LYS A 24 -9.99 -10.04 -63.05
CA LYS A 24 -10.97 -8.95 -63.07
C LYS A 24 -12.17 -9.18 -62.15
N HIS A 25 -11.96 -9.82 -61.00
CA HIS A 25 -13.02 -10.07 -60.05
C HIS A 25 -13.33 -8.84 -59.19
N PRO A 26 -14.58 -8.63 -58.73
CA PRO A 26 -14.96 -7.46 -57.97
C PRO A 26 -14.47 -7.42 -56.53
N TYR A 27 -14.06 -8.56 -55.96
CA TYR A 27 -13.62 -8.69 -54.56
C TYR A 27 -12.46 -9.68 -54.47
N ILE A 28 -11.58 -9.46 -53.48
CA ILE A 28 -10.54 -10.43 -53.09
C ILE A 28 -11.24 -11.47 -52.25
N GLY A 29 -11.34 -12.72 -52.73
CA GLY A 29 -11.98 -13.83 -52.04
C GLY A 29 -10.98 -14.89 -51.53
N SER A 30 -11.52 -15.91 -50.88
CA SER A 30 -10.74 -17.06 -50.39
C SER A 30 -10.05 -17.80 -51.52
N GLU A 31 -10.65 -17.83 -52.72
CA GLU A 31 -10.12 -18.41 -53.95
C GLU A 31 -8.79 -17.74 -54.38
N HIS A 32 -8.72 -16.40 -54.33
CA HIS A 32 -7.49 -15.67 -54.66
C HIS A 32 -6.40 -15.87 -53.63
N LEU A 33 -6.77 -15.97 -52.33
CA LEU A 33 -5.84 -16.32 -51.27
C LEU A 33 -5.21 -17.68 -51.49
N LEU A 34 -6.00 -18.69 -51.84
CA LEU A 34 -5.51 -20.03 -52.10
C LEU A 34 -4.62 -20.08 -53.37
N LEU A 35 -4.97 -19.38 -54.46
CA LEU A 35 -4.13 -19.23 -55.63
C LEU A 35 -2.77 -18.62 -55.29
N ALA A 36 -2.72 -17.57 -54.50
CA ALA A 36 -1.49 -16.94 -54.07
C ALA A 36 -0.63 -17.88 -53.19
N ILE A 37 -1.25 -18.67 -52.33
CA ILE A 37 -0.56 -19.71 -51.54
C ILE A 37 0.05 -20.78 -52.47
N LEU A 38 -0.71 -21.26 -53.45
CA LEU A 38 -0.22 -22.27 -54.42
C LEU A 38 0.87 -21.75 -55.37
N LYS A 39 1.00 -20.40 -55.50
CA LYS A 39 2.04 -19.77 -56.33
C LYS A 39 3.35 -19.61 -55.58
N ASN A 40 3.32 -19.22 -54.30
CA ASN A 40 4.47 -18.70 -53.58
C ASN A 40 5.08 -19.65 -52.55
N ASN A 41 4.33 -20.61 -52.02
CA ASN A 41 4.84 -21.44 -50.91
C ASN A 41 5.14 -22.86 -51.38
N GLN A 42 6.40 -23.17 -51.67
CA GLN A 42 6.86 -24.43 -52.20
C GLN A 42 6.59 -25.62 -51.31
N ASP A 43 6.65 -25.45 -50.01
CA ASP A 43 6.37 -26.50 -49.01
C ASP A 43 4.89 -26.94 -49.07
N LEU A 44 3.99 -25.95 -49.14
CA LEU A 44 2.56 -26.20 -49.27
C LEU A 44 2.19 -26.74 -50.64
N VAL A 45 2.81 -26.23 -51.70
CA VAL A 45 2.65 -26.75 -53.08
C VAL A 45 2.98 -28.25 -53.13
N ASN A 46 4.04 -28.71 -52.46
CA ASN A 46 4.39 -30.15 -52.43
C ASN A 46 3.35 -30.99 -51.70
N LYS A 47 2.65 -30.44 -50.68
CA LYS A 47 1.52 -31.12 -50.04
C LYS A 47 0.31 -31.19 -50.94
N PHE A 48 -0.04 -30.11 -51.64
CA PHE A 48 -1.15 -30.05 -52.57
C PHE A 48 -0.92 -30.96 -53.80
N LYS A 49 0.32 -31.18 -54.26
CA LYS A 49 0.69 -32.16 -55.31
C LYS A 49 0.27 -33.58 -54.97
N LYS A 50 0.30 -33.98 -53.69
CA LYS A 50 -0.19 -35.30 -53.27
C LYS A 50 -1.66 -35.52 -53.60
N TYR A 51 -2.43 -34.42 -53.62
CA TYR A 51 -3.85 -34.37 -53.96
C TYR A 51 -4.08 -34.01 -55.45
N LYS A 52 -3.01 -34.07 -56.30
CA LYS A 52 -3.02 -33.70 -57.72
C LYS A 52 -3.45 -32.26 -58.01
N ILE A 53 -3.31 -31.35 -57.01
CA ILE A 53 -3.63 -29.93 -57.17
C ILE A 53 -2.37 -29.14 -57.49
N THR A 54 -2.47 -28.36 -58.55
CA THR A 54 -1.44 -27.42 -58.98
C THR A 54 -2.08 -26.05 -59.15
N TYR A 55 -1.25 -24.98 -59.15
CA TYR A 55 -1.70 -23.65 -59.44
C TYR A 55 -2.55 -23.56 -60.72
N LYS A 56 -2.10 -24.26 -61.81
CA LYS A 56 -2.81 -24.28 -63.08
C LYS A 56 -4.16 -24.94 -62.99
N SER A 57 -4.25 -26.17 -62.41
CA SER A 57 -5.51 -26.92 -62.29
C SER A 57 -6.53 -26.18 -61.43
N PHE A 58 -6.06 -25.49 -60.35
CA PHE A 58 -6.95 -24.72 -59.52
C PHE A 58 -7.46 -23.43 -60.24
N LYS A 59 -6.57 -22.74 -60.98
CA LYS A 59 -6.93 -21.52 -61.74
C LYS A 59 -7.90 -21.85 -62.89
N GLU A 60 -7.72 -22.95 -63.60
CA GLU A 60 -8.64 -23.43 -64.65
C GLU A 60 -10.02 -23.71 -64.07
N GLU A 61 -10.08 -24.44 -62.93
CA GLU A 61 -11.34 -24.76 -62.28
C GLU A 61 -12.04 -23.50 -61.70
N LEU A 62 -11.27 -22.55 -61.17
CA LEU A 62 -11.79 -21.27 -60.73
C LEU A 62 -12.44 -20.49 -61.91
N ILE A 63 -11.79 -20.45 -63.08
CA ILE A 63 -12.33 -19.83 -64.27
C ILE A 63 -13.59 -20.55 -64.77
N ASN A 64 -13.62 -21.87 -64.67
CA ASN A 64 -14.80 -22.66 -65.04
C ASN A 64 -16.01 -22.39 -64.13
N LEU A 65 -15.78 -22.29 -62.82
CA LEU A 65 -16.87 -22.13 -61.84
C LEU A 65 -17.31 -20.68 -61.63
N VAL A 66 -16.39 -19.72 -61.69
CA VAL A 66 -16.66 -18.32 -61.33
C VAL A 66 -16.64 -17.37 -62.56
N GLY A 67 -15.88 -17.76 -63.60
CA GLY A 67 -15.67 -16.94 -64.80
C GLY A 67 -14.55 -15.92 -64.64
N VAL A 68 -14.36 -15.11 -65.69
CA VAL A 68 -13.48 -13.91 -65.67
C VAL A 68 -14.38 -12.69 -65.65
N GLY A 69 -14.06 -11.72 -64.82
CA GLY A 69 -14.86 -10.50 -64.71
C GLY A 69 -14.65 -9.53 -65.86
N ASP A 70 -15.54 -8.54 -66.01
CA ASP A 70 -15.50 -7.58 -67.14
C ASP A 70 -14.60 -6.36 -66.83
N ASN A 71 -14.54 -5.89 -65.57
CA ASN A 71 -13.79 -4.69 -65.17
C ASN A 71 -13.07 -4.88 -63.83
N THR A 72 -11.86 -4.31 -63.70
CA THR A 72 -11.16 -4.22 -62.43
C THR A 72 -11.76 -3.09 -61.61
N PRO A 73 -12.17 -3.31 -60.35
CA PRO A 73 -12.72 -2.24 -59.52
C PRO A 73 -11.65 -1.24 -59.07
N ASP A 74 -12.00 0.01 -58.99
CA ASP A 74 -11.14 1.11 -58.52
C ASP A 74 -10.81 0.99 -57.01
N LEU A 75 -11.63 0.28 -56.24
CA LEU A 75 -11.47 0.03 -54.84
C LEU A 75 -11.26 -1.44 -54.52
N LEU A 76 -10.16 -1.78 -53.85
CA LEU A 76 -9.86 -3.13 -53.43
C LEU A 76 -10.67 -3.50 -52.20
N LEU A 77 -11.67 -4.36 -52.35
CA LEU A 77 -12.52 -4.83 -51.27
C LEU A 77 -12.32 -6.33 -51.01
N TYR A 78 -12.27 -6.72 -49.75
CA TYR A 78 -12.27 -8.12 -49.35
C TYR A 78 -13.71 -8.68 -49.32
N SER A 79 -13.90 -9.91 -49.75
CA SER A 79 -15.15 -10.63 -49.56
C SER A 79 -15.47 -10.86 -48.10
N THR A 80 -16.74 -11.02 -47.73
CA THR A 80 -17.16 -11.32 -46.35
C THR A 80 -16.45 -12.54 -45.79
N THR A 81 -16.39 -13.61 -46.56
CA THR A 81 -15.69 -14.86 -46.23
C THR A 81 -14.21 -14.63 -45.92
N LEU A 82 -13.49 -13.87 -46.78
CA LEU A 82 -12.08 -13.60 -46.54
C LEU A 82 -11.84 -12.71 -45.31
N LYS A 83 -12.76 -11.77 -45.05
CA LYS A 83 -12.71 -10.97 -43.80
C LYS A 83 -12.85 -11.84 -42.57
N THR A 84 -13.81 -12.76 -42.54
CA THR A 84 -13.99 -13.72 -41.43
C THR A 84 -12.75 -14.58 -41.21
N ILE A 85 -12.14 -15.10 -42.30
CA ILE A 85 -10.88 -15.89 -42.24
C ILE A 85 -9.79 -15.05 -41.57
N LEU A 86 -9.57 -13.83 -42.02
CA LEU A 86 -8.54 -12.92 -41.46
C LEU A 86 -8.79 -12.55 -40.01
N GLU A 87 -10.06 -12.28 -39.66
CA GLU A 87 -10.45 -11.98 -38.27
C GLU A 87 -10.20 -13.16 -37.35
N ASN A 88 -10.58 -14.37 -37.76
CA ASN A 88 -10.35 -15.58 -36.97
C ASN A 88 -8.86 -15.82 -36.72
N VAL A 89 -8.00 -15.68 -37.75
CA VAL A 89 -6.56 -15.83 -37.59
C VAL A 89 -5.96 -14.76 -36.68
N ILE A 90 -6.46 -13.52 -36.75
CA ILE A 90 -6.03 -12.43 -35.85
C ILE A 90 -6.43 -12.71 -34.40
N ILE A 91 -7.63 -13.24 -34.16
CA ILE A 91 -8.09 -13.63 -32.84
C ILE A 91 -7.20 -14.76 -32.28
N GLU A 92 -7.00 -15.83 -33.04
CA GLU A 92 -6.10 -16.95 -32.64
C GLU A 92 -4.68 -16.47 -32.36
N SER A 93 -4.13 -15.55 -33.20
CA SER A 93 -2.80 -14.98 -32.97
C SER A 93 -2.71 -14.11 -31.72
N ARG A 94 -3.83 -13.46 -31.31
CA ARG A 94 -3.89 -12.72 -30.03
C ARG A 94 -3.83 -13.64 -28.81
N GLU A 95 -4.45 -14.80 -28.91
CA GLU A 95 -4.45 -15.82 -27.84
C GLU A 95 -3.11 -16.55 -27.72
N THR A 96 -2.46 -16.85 -28.85
CA THR A 96 -1.17 -17.59 -28.87
C THR A 96 0.06 -16.70 -28.75
N GLY A 97 -0.05 -15.40 -29.09
CA GLY A 97 1.07 -14.45 -29.12
C GLY A 97 2.04 -14.63 -30.29
N ASP A 98 1.78 -15.56 -31.23
CA ASP A 98 2.64 -15.86 -32.36
C ASP A 98 2.33 -14.99 -33.58
N GLU A 99 3.32 -14.81 -34.48
CA GLU A 99 3.12 -14.17 -35.78
C GLU A 99 2.29 -15.08 -36.70
N ILE A 100 1.40 -14.45 -37.51
CA ILE A 100 0.52 -15.15 -38.44
C ILE A 100 1.33 -15.64 -39.63
N SER A 101 1.49 -16.97 -39.75
CA SER A 101 2.16 -17.62 -40.86
C SER A 101 1.21 -17.97 -42.00
N VAL A 102 1.74 -18.33 -43.17
CA VAL A 102 0.94 -18.82 -44.32
C VAL A 102 0.18 -20.10 -43.99
N ASN A 103 0.74 -20.97 -43.12
CA ASN A 103 0.06 -22.18 -42.67
C ASN A 103 -1.19 -21.88 -41.86
N GLU A 104 -1.17 -20.85 -41.02
CA GLU A 104 -2.34 -20.45 -40.21
C GLU A 104 -3.43 -19.83 -41.09
N LEU A 105 -3.04 -19.03 -42.07
CA LEU A 105 -4.00 -18.53 -43.07
C LEU A 105 -4.68 -19.66 -43.82
N LEU A 106 -3.93 -20.70 -44.24
CA LEU A 106 -4.47 -21.86 -44.94
C LEU A 106 -5.37 -22.72 -44.03
N LEU A 107 -4.98 -22.94 -42.78
CA LEU A 107 -5.79 -23.75 -41.85
C LEU A 107 -7.12 -23.03 -41.53
N SER A 108 -7.10 -21.71 -41.34
CA SER A 108 -8.32 -20.92 -41.14
C SER A 108 -9.22 -20.93 -42.37
N LEU A 109 -8.62 -20.87 -43.59
CA LEU A 109 -9.36 -20.98 -44.84
C LEU A 109 -10.05 -22.36 -44.98
N LEU A 110 -9.35 -23.44 -44.61
CA LEU A 110 -9.93 -24.80 -44.66
C LEU A 110 -11.01 -25.01 -43.57
N ASN A 111 -10.87 -24.37 -42.42
CA ASN A 111 -11.79 -24.52 -41.30
C ASN A 111 -13.11 -23.73 -41.51
N GLU A 112 -13.07 -22.66 -42.31
CA GLU A 112 -14.27 -21.84 -42.61
C GLU A 112 -15.34 -22.62 -43.38
N GLY A 113 -14.92 -23.60 -44.22
CA GLY A 113 -15.79 -24.65 -44.77
C GLY A 113 -16.74 -24.28 -45.93
N GLU A 114 -17.10 -23.02 -46.15
CA GLU A 114 -18.11 -22.59 -47.09
C GLU A 114 -17.62 -21.70 -48.27
N GLY A 115 -16.38 -21.25 -48.22
CA GLY A 115 -15.78 -20.34 -49.18
C GLY A 115 -15.64 -20.94 -50.59
N LYS A 116 -15.54 -20.06 -51.64
CA LYS A 116 -15.34 -20.46 -53.01
C LYS A 116 -14.09 -21.36 -53.19
N ALA A 117 -13.01 -21.10 -52.44
CA ALA A 117 -11.82 -21.93 -52.44
C ALA A 117 -12.15 -23.38 -52.05
N ILE A 118 -12.98 -23.60 -51.07
CA ILE A 118 -13.38 -24.93 -50.58
C ILE A 118 -14.22 -25.62 -51.63
N ARG A 119 -15.15 -24.93 -52.27
CA ARG A 119 -15.99 -25.49 -53.35
C ARG A 119 -15.17 -25.97 -54.56
N ILE A 120 -14.13 -25.19 -54.93
CA ILE A 120 -13.18 -25.58 -55.98
C ILE A 120 -12.34 -26.78 -55.58
N LEU A 121 -11.89 -26.84 -54.32
CA LEU A 121 -11.15 -28.03 -53.82
C LEU A 121 -12.02 -29.27 -53.81
N LEU A 122 -13.30 -29.15 -53.46
CA LEU A 122 -14.28 -30.27 -53.51
C LEU A 122 -14.58 -30.69 -54.93
N SER A 123 -14.73 -29.78 -55.92
CA SER A 123 -14.92 -30.13 -57.35
C SER A 123 -13.70 -30.86 -57.91
N LEU A 124 -12.51 -30.55 -57.44
CA LEU A 124 -11.27 -31.25 -57.78
C LEU A 124 -11.08 -32.60 -57.03
N GLY A 125 -12.08 -33.01 -56.23
CA GLY A 125 -12.10 -34.32 -55.56
C GLY A 125 -11.21 -34.39 -54.30
N VAL A 126 -10.94 -33.29 -53.64
CA VAL A 126 -10.10 -33.23 -52.44
C VAL A 126 -10.92 -33.46 -51.18
N ASP A 127 -10.46 -34.38 -50.35
CA ASP A 127 -10.97 -34.55 -48.98
C ASP A 127 -10.36 -33.47 -48.07
N ILE A 128 -11.20 -32.49 -47.77
CA ILE A 128 -10.78 -31.31 -46.96
C ILE A 128 -10.28 -31.75 -45.59
N ASN A 129 -10.92 -32.74 -44.95
CA ASN A 129 -10.52 -33.22 -43.62
C ASN A 129 -9.14 -33.87 -43.62
N LYS A 130 -8.81 -34.66 -44.67
CA LYS A 130 -7.47 -35.22 -44.83
C LYS A 130 -6.43 -34.16 -45.12
N LEU A 131 -6.74 -33.18 -45.98
CA LEU A 131 -5.86 -32.09 -46.29
C LEU A 131 -5.60 -31.25 -45.03
N TYR A 132 -6.63 -30.97 -44.23
CA TYR A 132 -6.51 -30.26 -42.95
C TYR A 132 -5.62 -31.04 -41.97
N SER A 133 -5.80 -32.36 -41.84
CA SER A 133 -4.96 -33.17 -40.94
C SER A 133 -3.49 -33.21 -41.38
N ASP A 134 -3.20 -33.32 -42.67
CA ASP A 134 -1.84 -33.31 -43.21
C ASP A 134 -1.12 -31.96 -43.03
N ILE A 135 -1.86 -30.87 -43.03
CA ILE A 135 -1.30 -29.52 -42.78
C ILE A 135 -1.13 -29.29 -41.27
N SER A 136 -2.05 -29.75 -40.44
CA SER A 136 -2.05 -29.56 -38.98
C SER A 136 -1.05 -30.45 -38.25
N GLU A 137 -0.57 -31.57 -38.84
CA GLU A 137 0.42 -32.47 -38.22
C GLU A 137 1.71 -31.74 -37.79
N LYS A 138 2.18 -30.74 -38.53
CA LYS A 138 3.32 -29.91 -38.09
C LYS A 138 3.01 -29.08 -36.84
N ARG A 139 1.74 -28.76 -36.57
CA ARG A 139 1.31 -28.07 -35.34
C ARG A 139 1.35 -29.00 -34.14
N LYS A 140 0.98 -30.26 -34.29
CA LYS A 140 1.07 -31.31 -33.25
C LYS A 140 2.52 -31.63 -32.86
N ILE A 141 3.47 -31.56 -33.78
CA ILE A 141 4.90 -31.77 -33.51
C ILE A 141 5.53 -30.58 -32.78
N LYS A 142 5.10 -29.32 -33.06
CA LYS A 142 5.49 -28.14 -32.27
C LYS A 142 4.82 -28.11 -30.91
N GLN A 143 3.57 -28.54 -30.77
CA GLN A 143 2.84 -28.63 -29.50
C GLN A 143 3.33 -29.80 -28.61
N LYS A 144 3.96 -30.85 -29.14
CA LYS A 144 4.64 -31.87 -28.32
C LYS A 144 5.91 -31.37 -27.61
N LYS A 145 6.41 -30.16 -27.95
CA LYS A 145 7.57 -29.53 -27.29
C LYS A 145 7.22 -28.56 -26.15
N SER A 146 5.96 -28.29 -25.88
CA SER A 146 5.56 -27.50 -24.70
C SER A 146 4.32 -28.08 -24.04
N LYS A 147 4.43 -29.24 -23.37
CA LYS A 147 3.57 -29.52 -22.24
C LYS A 147 3.85 -28.38 -21.25
N LYS A 148 2.87 -27.48 -21.04
CA LYS A 148 2.97 -26.53 -19.94
C LYS A 148 3.29 -27.30 -18.67
N LEU A 149 4.36 -26.93 -18.00
CA LEU A 149 4.71 -27.53 -16.72
C LEU A 149 3.59 -27.16 -15.72
N ILE A 150 3.27 -28.08 -14.81
CA ILE A 150 2.28 -27.79 -13.74
C ILE A 150 2.65 -26.51 -12.99
N VAL A 151 3.95 -26.24 -12.83
CA VAL A 151 4.47 -25.01 -12.21
C VAL A 151 4.08 -23.75 -13.00
N GLU A 152 3.94 -23.81 -14.32
CA GLU A 152 3.50 -22.67 -15.15
C GLU A 152 2.00 -22.41 -15.06
N GLU A 153 1.22 -23.39 -14.61
CA GLU A 153 -0.22 -23.22 -14.34
C GLU A 153 -0.46 -22.68 -12.93
N LEU A 154 0.45 -22.95 -11.99
CA LEU A 154 0.35 -22.57 -10.59
C LEU A 154 1.14 -21.30 -10.23
N GLY A 155 1.91 -20.76 -11.17
CA GLY A 155 2.81 -19.66 -10.90
C GLY A 155 2.94 -18.67 -12.06
N VAL A 156 3.67 -17.59 -11.78
CA VAL A 156 3.98 -16.53 -12.73
C VAL A 156 5.43 -16.63 -13.16
N ASP A 157 5.69 -16.72 -14.47
CA ASP A 157 7.04 -16.73 -15.04
C ASP A 157 7.66 -15.33 -15.01
N LEU A 158 8.51 -15.07 -14.00
CA LEU A 158 9.20 -13.79 -13.85
C LEU A 158 10.16 -13.50 -15.00
N THR A 159 10.77 -14.55 -15.59
CA THR A 159 11.68 -14.40 -16.73
C THR A 159 10.92 -13.96 -17.99
N LYS A 160 9.69 -14.45 -18.17
CA LYS A 160 8.81 -14.01 -19.27
C LYS A 160 8.38 -12.54 -19.06
N ARG A 161 8.01 -12.16 -17.85
CA ARG A 161 7.68 -10.77 -17.50
C ARG A 161 8.88 -9.84 -17.71
N ALA A 162 10.09 -10.28 -17.31
CA ALA A 162 11.33 -9.54 -17.56
C ALA A 162 11.59 -9.30 -19.05
N LYS A 163 11.35 -10.32 -19.92
CA LYS A 163 11.45 -10.19 -21.38
C LYS A 163 10.49 -9.17 -21.97
N ASN A 164 9.30 -9.07 -21.37
CA ASN A 164 8.27 -8.12 -21.77
C ASN A 164 8.47 -6.71 -21.18
N ASN A 165 9.54 -6.48 -20.42
CA ASN A 165 9.79 -5.23 -19.66
C ASN A 165 8.63 -4.86 -18.70
N GLU A 166 8.01 -5.87 -18.08
CA GLU A 166 6.90 -5.68 -17.13
C GLU A 166 7.39 -5.59 -15.67
N LEU A 167 8.70 -5.75 -15.42
CA LEU A 167 9.29 -5.71 -14.08
C LEU A 167 10.02 -4.38 -13.85
N ASP A 168 9.80 -3.81 -12.67
CA ASP A 168 10.47 -2.60 -12.25
C ASP A 168 11.97 -2.81 -11.99
N PRO A 169 12.82 -1.81 -12.21
CA PRO A 169 14.24 -1.90 -11.91
C PRO A 169 14.50 -1.94 -10.41
N VAL A 170 15.28 -2.91 -9.96
CA VAL A 170 15.69 -3.06 -8.56
C VAL A 170 17.09 -2.49 -8.35
N ILE A 171 17.25 -1.63 -7.35
CA ILE A 171 18.46 -0.86 -7.09
C ILE A 171 18.91 -1.11 -5.66
N GLY A 172 20.23 -1.14 -5.44
CA GLY A 172 20.84 -1.21 -4.11
C GLY A 172 20.73 -2.59 -3.43
N ARG A 173 20.53 -3.66 -4.23
CA ARG A 173 20.46 -5.05 -3.74
C ARG A 173 21.54 -5.94 -4.36
N ASP A 174 22.63 -5.36 -4.80
CA ASP A 174 23.70 -6.09 -5.51
C ASP A 174 24.39 -7.11 -4.61
N ILE A 175 24.56 -6.83 -3.31
CA ILE A 175 25.22 -7.73 -2.35
C ILE A 175 24.36 -8.98 -2.16
N GLU A 176 23.09 -8.81 -1.84
CA GLU A 176 22.16 -9.91 -1.61
C GLU A 176 21.95 -10.72 -2.90
N LEU A 177 21.82 -10.03 -4.04
CA LEU A 177 21.65 -10.68 -5.32
C LEU A 177 22.87 -11.50 -5.74
N ASN A 178 24.07 -10.96 -5.59
CA ASN A 178 25.30 -11.71 -5.85
C ASN A 178 25.40 -12.94 -4.93
N ARG A 179 25.00 -12.80 -3.67
CA ARG A 179 24.95 -13.93 -2.75
C ARG A 179 23.96 -15.00 -3.17
N VAL A 180 22.78 -14.62 -3.65
CA VAL A 180 21.77 -15.54 -4.24
C VAL A 180 22.35 -16.27 -5.45
N ILE A 181 23.02 -15.55 -6.35
CA ILE A 181 23.67 -16.11 -7.55
C ILE A 181 24.77 -17.12 -7.16
N GLU A 182 25.61 -16.79 -6.18
CA GLU A 182 26.63 -17.69 -5.65
C GLU A 182 26.02 -18.98 -5.10
N ILE A 183 24.94 -18.88 -4.31
CA ILE A 183 24.29 -20.02 -3.69
C ILE A 183 23.67 -20.92 -4.76
N LEU A 184 22.93 -20.35 -5.72
CA LEU A 184 22.28 -21.08 -6.82
C LEU A 184 23.30 -21.79 -7.74
N SER A 185 24.53 -21.30 -7.78
CA SER A 185 25.61 -21.87 -8.59
C SER A 185 26.34 -23.04 -7.88
N ARG A 186 26.06 -23.30 -6.60
CA ARG A 186 26.66 -24.41 -5.85
C ARG A 186 26.14 -25.77 -6.30
N ARG A 187 26.95 -26.80 -6.12
CA ARG A 187 26.55 -28.20 -6.39
C ARG A 187 25.57 -28.74 -5.34
N THR A 188 25.75 -28.36 -4.09
CA THR A 188 24.93 -28.76 -2.93
C THR A 188 24.61 -27.54 -2.10
N LYS A 189 23.52 -27.56 -1.32
CA LYS A 189 23.03 -26.42 -0.56
C LYS A 189 22.84 -25.18 -1.46
N ASN A 190 22.21 -25.41 -2.61
CA ASN A 190 22.01 -24.45 -3.68
C ASN A 190 20.67 -23.69 -3.58
N ASN A 191 20.02 -23.74 -2.42
CA ASN A 191 18.73 -23.10 -2.18
C ASN A 191 18.90 -21.90 -1.25
N PRO A 192 18.86 -20.66 -1.75
CA PRO A 192 18.88 -19.44 -0.93
C PRO A 192 17.55 -19.24 -0.22
N LEU A 193 17.60 -18.77 1.01
CA LEU A 193 16.46 -18.34 1.81
C LEU A 193 16.62 -16.87 2.16
N LEU A 194 15.78 -16.02 1.58
CA LEU A 194 15.72 -14.58 1.86
C LEU A 194 14.98 -14.36 3.18
N ILE A 195 15.64 -13.80 4.17
CA ILE A 195 15.10 -13.54 5.50
C ILE A 195 15.14 -12.05 5.76
N GLY A 196 14.01 -11.45 6.05
CA GLY A 196 13.90 -10.02 6.34
C GLY A 196 12.46 -9.64 6.68
N GLU A 197 12.27 -8.45 7.24
CA GLU A 197 10.93 -7.96 7.59
C GLU A 197 10.02 -7.81 6.36
N ALA A 198 8.71 -7.70 6.57
CA ALA A 198 7.76 -7.46 5.49
C ALA A 198 8.03 -6.09 4.85
N GLY A 199 8.01 -6.01 3.50
CA GLY A 199 8.21 -4.75 2.79
C GLY A 199 9.67 -4.36 2.50
N VAL A 200 10.68 -5.15 2.92
CA VAL A 200 12.09 -4.84 2.61
C VAL A 200 12.51 -5.14 1.16
N GLY A 201 11.64 -5.73 0.35
CA GLY A 201 11.91 -6.01 -1.07
C GLY A 201 12.50 -7.39 -1.35
N LYS A 202 12.14 -8.42 -0.59
CA LYS A 202 12.59 -9.82 -0.85
C LYS A 202 12.18 -10.33 -2.22
N THR A 203 10.95 -10.08 -2.63
CA THR A 203 10.40 -10.47 -3.94
C THR A 203 11.13 -9.76 -5.09
N ALA A 204 11.49 -8.49 -4.89
CA ALA A 204 12.25 -7.69 -5.85
C ALA A 204 13.63 -8.31 -6.21
N ILE A 205 14.29 -8.99 -5.26
CA ILE A 205 15.56 -9.69 -5.52
C ILE A 205 15.36 -10.84 -6.53
N ALA A 206 14.25 -11.58 -6.46
CA ALA A 206 13.93 -12.63 -7.41
C ALA A 206 13.58 -12.05 -8.80
N GLU A 207 12.88 -10.93 -8.84
CA GLU A 207 12.56 -10.20 -10.08
C GLU A 207 13.81 -9.66 -10.76
N GLU A 208 14.75 -9.07 -10.01
CA GLU A 208 16.01 -8.57 -10.57
C GLU A 208 16.90 -9.72 -11.05
N LEU A 209 16.90 -10.86 -10.35
CA LEU A 209 17.59 -12.06 -10.84
C LEU A 209 17.02 -12.50 -12.19
N ALA A 210 15.70 -12.47 -12.37
CA ALA A 210 15.06 -12.78 -13.65
C ALA A 210 15.49 -11.80 -14.76
N ARG A 211 15.58 -10.50 -14.45
CA ARG A 211 16.09 -9.48 -15.38
C ARG A 211 17.56 -9.72 -15.77
N ARG A 212 18.43 -10.06 -14.80
CA ARG A 212 19.83 -10.37 -15.07
C ARG A 212 20.01 -11.63 -15.90
N ILE A 213 19.15 -12.64 -15.72
CA ILE A 213 19.13 -13.83 -16.57
C ILE A 213 18.78 -13.46 -18.01
N VAL A 214 17.75 -12.63 -18.20
CA VAL A 214 17.30 -12.20 -19.54
C VAL A 214 18.37 -11.35 -20.25
N SER A 215 19.01 -10.43 -19.51
CA SER A 215 20.10 -9.59 -20.05
C SER A 215 21.42 -10.35 -20.24
N GLY A 216 21.51 -11.61 -19.79
CA GLY A 216 22.72 -12.44 -19.87
C GLY A 216 23.80 -12.09 -18.84
N ASN A 217 23.49 -11.20 -17.88
CA ASN A 217 24.42 -10.70 -16.86
C ASN A 217 24.48 -11.64 -15.63
N VAL A 218 24.61 -12.94 -15.88
CA VAL A 218 24.72 -14.01 -14.88
C VAL A 218 25.79 -15.03 -15.29
N PRO A 219 26.37 -15.78 -14.32
CA PRO A 219 27.29 -16.88 -14.62
C PRO A 219 26.68 -17.95 -15.52
N MET A 220 27.56 -18.66 -16.27
CA MET A 220 27.16 -19.70 -17.22
C MET A 220 26.12 -20.71 -16.68
N PRO A 221 26.20 -21.22 -15.42
CA PRO A 221 25.21 -22.18 -14.90
C PRO A 221 23.78 -21.65 -14.77
N LEU A 222 23.61 -20.32 -14.77
CA LEU A 222 22.32 -19.64 -14.65
C LEU A 222 21.82 -19.07 -15.98
N LYS A 223 22.65 -19.05 -17.03
CA LYS A 223 22.22 -18.65 -18.37
C LYS A 223 21.11 -19.57 -18.85
N ASN A 224 20.09 -18.99 -19.46
CA ASN A 224 18.91 -19.70 -19.98
C ASN A 224 18.00 -20.39 -18.92
N LYS A 225 18.23 -20.13 -17.63
CA LYS A 225 17.31 -20.57 -16.59
C LYS A 225 16.06 -19.68 -16.59
N ARG A 226 14.95 -20.26 -16.10
CA ARG A 226 13.67 -19.58 -15.94
C ARG A 226 13.34 -19.50 -14.45
N ILE A 227 12.82 -18.38 -14.02
CA ILE A 227 12.34 -18.20 -12.63
C ILE A 227 10.82 -18.16 -12.66
N ILE A 228 10.19 -19.07 -11.93
CA ILE A 228 8.74 -19.14 -11.80
C ILE A 228 8.39 -18.86 -10.33
N SER A 229 7.63 -17.80 -10.10
CA SER A 229 7.09 -17.46 -8.77
C SER A 229 5.82 -18.26 -8.54
N VAL A 230 5.81 -19.09 -7.49
CA VAL A 230 4.69 -19.95 -7.14
C VAL A 230 4.01 -19.40 -5.89
N ASP A 231 2.70 -19.16 -5.99
CA ASP A 231 1.86 -18.85 -4.84
C ASP A 231 1.28 -20.15 -4.26
N MET A 232 1.65 -20.42 -3.01
CA MET A 232 1.18 -21.62 -2.32
C MET A 232 -0.31 -21.58 -1.98
N ALA A 233 -0.89 -20.42 -1.79
CA ALA A 233 -2.33 -20.27 -1.59
C ALA A 233 -3.12 -20.70 -2.83
N CYS A 234 -2.65 -20.36 -4.02
CA CYS A 234 -3.22 -20.83 -5.30
C CYS A 234 -3.09 -22.33 -5.47
N THR A 235 -2.04 -22.95 -4.90
CA THR A 235 -1.81 -24.40 -5.00
C THR A 235 -2.81 -25.19 -4.15
N VAL A 236 -3.26 -24.63 -3.03
CA VAL A 236 -4.30 -25.18 -2.14
C VAL A 236 -5.70 -24.90 -2.70
N ALA A 237 -5.88 -23.76 -3.35
CA ALA A 237 -7.17 -23.38 -3.93
C ALA A 237 -7.61 -24.40 -5.01
N GLY A 238 -8.85 -24.89 -4.86
CA GLY A 238 -9.43 -25.88 -5.78
C GLY A 238 -9.16 -27.36 -5.43
N THR A 239 -8.44 -27.65 -4.35
CA THR A 239 -8.34 -29.03 -3.82
C THR A 239 -9.38 -29.23 -2.71
N LYS A 240 -10.26 -30.23 -2.88
CA LYS A 240 -11.28 -30.58 -1.86
C LYS A 240 -10.72 -31.48 -0.76
N TYR A 241 -9.65 -32.20 -1.03
CA TYR A 241 -9.05 -33.18 -0.12
C TYR A 241 -7.54 -32.98 -0.01
N ARG A 242 -7.00 -33.23 1.19
CA ARG A 242 -5.56 -33.17 1.50
C ARG A 242 -4.69 -34.00 0.52
N GLY A 243 -5.15 -35.18 0.12
CA GLY A 243 -4.42 -36.06 -0.82
C GLY A 243 -4.21 -35.44 -2.21
N GLU A 244 -5.16 -34.65 -2.70
CA GLU A 244 -5.05 -33.99 -4.02
C GLU A 244 -3.94 -32.94 -4.01
N PHE A 245 -3.80 -32.18 -2.92
CA PHE A 245 -2.72 -31.20 -2.75
C PHE A 245 -1.35 -31.90 -2.68
N GLU A 246 -1.22 -32.94 -1.85
CA GLU A 246 0.03 -33.70 -1.74
C GLU A 246 0.45 -34.31 -3.08
N GLU A 247 -0.51 -34.84 -3.86
CA GLU A 247 -0.26 -35.38 -5.17
C GLU A 247 0.16 -34.30 -6.17
N ARG A 248 -0.45 -33.12 -6.13
CA ARG A 248 -0.10 -31.97 -6.97
C ARG A 248 1.34 -31.50 -6.69
N ILE A 249 1.71 -31.35 -5.41
CA ILE A 249 3.08 -30.97 -5.00
C ILE A 249 4.08 -32.07 -5.43
N LYS A 250 3.77 -33.35 -5.26
CA LYS A 250 4.63 -34.46 -5.72
C LYS A 250 4.87 -34.44 -7.22
N LYS A 251 3.82 -34.17 -8.00
CA LYS A 251 3.93 -34.05 -9.47
C LYS A 251 4.79 -32.84 -9.85
N MET A 252 4.55 -31.68 -9.20
CA MET A 252 5.35 -30.46 -9.40
C MET A 252 6.83 -30.70 -9.09
N VAL A 253 7.15 -31.29 -7.96
CA VAL A 253 8.54 -31.59 -7.56
C VAL A 253 9.20 -32.52 -8.55
N LYS A 254 8.50 -33.56 -9.01
CA LYS A 254 9.04 -34.50 -10.01
C LYS A 254 9.31 -33.84 -11.35
N GLU A 255 8.40 -33.02 -11.84
CA GLU A 255 8.62 -32.25 -13.07
C GLU A 255 9.85 -31.32 -12.97
N LEU A 256 10.10 -30.73 -11.79
CA LEU A 256 11.24 -29.87 -11.55
C LEU A 256 12.56 -30.60 -11.38
N GLU A 257 12.53 -31.82 -10.81
CA GLU A 257 13.71 -32.71 -10.77
C GLU A 257 14.12 -33.16 -12.18
N ASP A 258 13.15 -33.27 -13.11
CA ASP A 258 13.37 -33.66 -14.50
C ASP A 258 13.72 -32.49 -15.43
N ASN A 259 13.46 -31.22 -14.99
CA ASN A 259 13.71 -30.00 -15.76
C ASN A 259 14.66 -29.04 -15.00
N ASP A 260 15.94 -29.21 -15.26
CA ASP A 260 17.01 -28.44 -14.60
C ASP A 260 16.99 -26.93 -14.93
N ASP A 261 16.18 -26.53 -15.93
CA ASP A 261 16.14 -25.13 -16.43
C ASP A 261 15.23 -24.20 -15.62
N VAL A 262 14.48 -24.73 -14.66
CA VAL A 262 13.52 -23.95 -13.86
C VAL A 262 14.06 -23.75 -12.45
N ILE A 263 13.99 -22.50 -11.99
CA ILE A 263 14.21 -22.09 -10.60
C ILE A 263 12.86 -21.67 -10.06
N ILE A 264 12.43 -22.20 -8.92
CA ILE A 264 11.20 -21.77 -8.27
C ILE A 264 11.51 -20.66 -7.28
N PHE A 265 10.68 -19.64 -7.26
CA PHE A 265 10.62 -18.66 -6.18
C PHE A 265 9.33 -18.89 -5.39
N ILE A 266 9.44 -19.06 -4.07
CA ILE A 266 8.29 -19.21 -3.17
C ILE A 266 8.36 -18.08 -2.15
N ASP A 267 7.42 -17.16 -2.26
CA ASP A 267 7.22 -16.17 -1.22
C ASP A 267 6.47 -16.81 -0.03
N GLU A 268 6.69 -16.31 1.17
CA GLU A 268 6.11 -16.87 2.39
C GLU A 268 6.32 -18.40 2.53
N ILE A 269 7.55 -18.88 2.28
CA ILE A 269 7.87 -20.32 2.28
C ILE A 269 7.50 -21.04 3.58
N HIS A 270 7.34 -20.30 4.69
CA HIS A 270 6.89 -20.82 5.98
C HIS A 270 5.48 -21.45 5.90
N THR A 271 4.66 -21.05 4.93
CA THR A 271 3.34 -21.65 4.68
C THR A 271 3.40 -23.13 4.31
N LEU A 272 4.55 -23.58 3.77
CA LEU A 272 4.80 -25.00 3.47
C LEU A 272 5.11 -25.86 4.70
N VAL A 273 5.60 -25.24 5.79
CA VAL A 273 6.23 -25.95 6.92
C VAL A 273 5.29 -26.12 8.10
N GLY A 274 4.13 -25.55 8.10
CA GLY A 274 3.29 -25.74 9.27
C GLY A 274 2.28 -24.65 9.54
N ALA A 275 1.43 -24.40 8.62
CA ALA A 275 0.13 -23.76 8.93
C ALA A 275 -0.77 -24.68 9.80
N GLY A 276 -0.20 -25.59 10.56
CA GLY A 276 -0.83 -26.67 11.26
C GLY A 276 -0.70 -26.65 12.77
N GLY A 277 -1.25 -25.64 13.43
CA GLY A 277 -1.70 -25.78 14.83
C GLY A 277 -3.08 -26.36 15.00
N ALA A 278 -3.84 -26.61 13.95
CA ALA A 278 -5.12 -27.28 13.97
C ALA A 278 -5.00 -28.70 13.37
N GLU A 279 -5.66 -29.68 13.97
CA GLU A 279 -5.76 -31.06 13.43
C GLU A 279 -6.19 -31.01 11.95
N GLY A 280 -5.25 -31.34 11.04
CA GLY A 280 -5.51 -31.37 9.59
C GLY A 280 -4.62 -30.50 8.71
N ALA A 281 -3.68 -29.75 9.27
CA ALA A 281 -2.81 -28.89 8.48
C ALA A 281 -1.80 -29.67 7.62
N ILE A 282 -1.61 -29.15 6.42
CA ILE A 282 -0.88 -29.78 5.32
C ILE A 282 0.63 -29.55 5.54
N ASP A 283 1.40 -30.61 5.74
CA ASP A 283 2.86 -30.54 5.82
C ASP A 283 3.48 -30.94 4.48
N ALA A 284 3.63 -29.94 3.59
CA ALA A 284 4.31 -30.14 2.32
C ALA A 284 5.83 -30.25 2.46
N SER A 285 6.38 -29.91 3.64
CA SER A 285 7.81 -29.94 3.90
C SER A 285 8.39 -31.36 3.73
N ASN A 286 7.66 -32.39 4.15
CA ASN A 286 8.09 -33.77 4.02
C ASN A 286 8.22 -34.25 2.55
N ILE A 287 7.51 -33.62 1.63
CA ILE A 287 7.61 -33.90 0.19
C ILE A 287 8.84 -33.19 -0.41
N LEU A 288 9.11 -31.97 0.04
CA LEU A 288 10.23 -31.15 -0.45
C LEU A 288 11.60 -31.57 0.12
N LYS A 289 11.66 -32.01 1.36
CA LYS A 289 12.92 -32.42 2.03
C LYS A 289 13.80 -33.38 1.20
N PRO A 290 13.28 -34.47 0.60
CA PRO A 290 14.09 -35.37 -0.21
C PRO A 290 14.63 -34.72 -1.50
N ALA A 291 13.84 -33.88 -2.16
CA ALA A 291 14.21 -33.19 -3.40
C ALA A 291 15.30 -32.13 -3.15
N LEU A 292 15.15 -31.33 -2.09
CA LEU A 292 16.15 -30.36 -1.64
C LEU A 292 17.46 -31.06 -1.21
N ALA A 293 17.36 -32.26 -0.62
CA ALA A 293 18.53 -33.03 -0.19
C ALA A 293 19.39 -33.49 -1.37
N ARG A 294 18.78 -33.87 -2.48
CA ARG A 294 19.49 -34.34 -3.70
C ARG A 294 20.14 -33.19 -4.49
N GLY A 295 19.81 -31.93 -4.18
CA GLY A 295 20.34 -30.75 -4.88
C GLY A 295 19.86 -30.59 -6.32
N LYS A 296 18.89 -31.41 -6.77
CA LYS A 296 18.28 -31.33 -8.09
C LYS A 296 17.25 -30.23 -8.21
N LEU A 297 16.59 -29.88 -7.11
CA LEU A 297 15.63 -28.78 -7.03
C LEU A 297 16.36 -27.49 -6.72
N LYS A 298 16.16 -26.46 -7.54
CA LYS A 298 16.61 -25.08 -7.28
C LYS A 298 15.44 -24.23 -6.84
N LEU A 299 15.50 -23.77 -5.58
CA LEU A 299 14.43 -23.04 -4.94
C LEU A 299 14.98 -21.81 -4.23
N ILE A 300 14.37 -20.68 -4.44
CA ILE A 300 14.56 -19.43 -3.69
C ILE A 300 13.35 -19.29 -2.76
N GLY A 301 13.56 -19.30 -1.46
CA GLY A 301 12.50 -19.04 -0.49
C GLY A 301 12.59 -17.64 0.04
N ALA A 302 11.46 -17.03 0.40
CA ALA A 302 11.40 -15.78 1.15
C ALA A 302 10.52 -15.95 2.39
N THR A 303 10.92 -15.33 3.52
CA THR A 303 10.18 -15.38 4.79
C THR A 303 10.56 -14.20 5.69
N THR A 304 9.78 -13.95 6.74
CA THR A 304 10.16 -12.98 7.79
C THR A 304 11.06 -13.61 8.84
N ILE A 305 11.73 -12.77 9.65
CA ILE A 305 12.62 -13.22 10.74
C ILE A 305 11.82 -14.00 11.77
N SER A 306 10.64 -13.53 12.13
CA SER A 306 9.75 -14.16 13.12
C SER A 306 9.26 -15.54 12.67
N GLU A 307 8.85 -15.65 11.40
CA GLU A 307 8.35 -16.89 10.79
C GLU A 307 9.48 -17.91 10.56
N TYR A 308 10.67 -17.42 10.15
CA TYR A 308 11.85 -18.26 10.06
C TYR A 308 12.13 -18.96 11.40
N LYS A 309 12.21 -18.20 12.52
CA LYS A 309 12.45 -18.73 13.87
C LYS A 309 11.34 -19.68 14.32
N LYS A 310 10.09 -19.37 13.98
CA LYS A 310 8.93 -20.15 14.45
C LYS A 310 8.78 -21.47 13.71
N PHE A 311 9.03 -21.51 12.40
CA PHE A 311 8.68 -22.64 11.54
C PHE A 311 9.89 -23.35 10.93
N ILE A 312 10.89 -22.62 10.37
CA ILE A 312 11.98 -23.22 9.60
C ILE A 312 13.16 -23.60 10.50
N GLU A 313 13.56 -22.74 11.41
CA GLU A 313 14.69 -22.98 12.31
C GLU A 313 14.47 -24.19 13.22
N LYS A 314 13.24 -24.45 13.62
CA LYS A 314 12.87 -25.62 14.44
C LYS A 314 12.97 -26.94 13.66
N ASP A 315 12.88 -26.90 12.35
CA ASP A 315 13.06 -28.05 11.48
C ASP A 315 14.53 -28.15 11.00
N ASN A 316 15.37 -28.82 11.80
CA ASN A 316 16.78 -28.99 11.49
C ASN A 316 17.06 -29.60 10.10
N ALA A 317 16.12 -30.35 9.53
CA ALA A 317 16.28 -30.96 8.22
C ALA A 317 16.12 -29.93 7.11
N LEU A 318 15.20 -28.98 7.25
CA LEU A 318 15.03 -27.87 6.31
C LEU A 318 16.10 -26.80 6.48
N ASP A 319 16.39 -26.40 7.72
CA ASP A 319 17.38 -25.34 8.00
C ASP A 319 18.75 -25.66 7.40
N ARG A 320 19.17 -26.93 7.45
CA ARG A 320 20.44 -27.38 6.84
C ARG A 320 20.46 -27.37 5.31
N ARG A 321 19.31 -27.26 4.65
CA ARG A 321 19.18 -27.30 3.17
C ARG A 321 19.14 -25.92 2.56
N PHE A 322 18.73 -24.94 3.34
CA PHE A 322 18.70 -23.54 2.94
C PHE A 322 19.99 -22.80 3.34
N GLN A 323 20.36 -21.83 2.49
CA GLN A 323 21.42 -20.87 2.80
C GLN A 323 20.79 -19.50 3.07
N LYS A 324 20.97 -18.99 4.27
CA LYS A 324 20.37 -17.74 4.72
C LYS A 324 20.99 -16.55 4.01
N VAL A 325 20.15 -15.66 3.51
CA VAL A 325 20.49 -14.35 2.96
C VAL A 325 19.63 -13.35 3.69
N PHE A 326 20.23 -12.55 4.56
CA PHE A 326 19.50 -11.52 5.28
C PHE A 326 19.29 -10.31 4.37
N VAL A 327 18.05 -9.80 4.38
CA VAL A 327 17.63 -8.64 3.60
C VAL A 327 17.19 -7.58 4.58
N GLU A 328 18.03 -6.57 4.75
CA GLU A 328 17.79 -5.45 5.67
C GLU A 328 17.11 -4.28 4.94
N GLU A 329 16.58 -3.32 5.70
CA GLU A 329 16.09 -2.07 5.12
C GLU A 329 17.22 -1.33 4.37
N PRO A 330 16.95 -0.71 3.23
CA PRO A 330 17.94 0.10 2.52
C PRO A 330 18.31 1.33 3.35
N ASP A 331 19.55 1.75 3.28
CA ASP A 331 19.97 3.01 3.85
C ASP A 331 19.31 4.21 3.12
N LYS A 332 19.33 5.40 3.72
CA LYS A 332 18.65 6.58 3.17
C LYS A 332 19.14 6.96 1.77
N SER A 333 20.40 6.71 1.44
CA SER A 333 20.97 7.01 0.14
C SER A 333 20.47 6.04 -0.93
N ASN A 334 20.46 4.76 -0.63
CA ASN A 334 19.91 3.74 -1.51
C ASN A 334 18.39 3.87 -1.66
N LEU A 335 17.67 4.20 -0.59
CA LEU A 335 16.23 4.46 -0.62
C LEU A 335 15.90 5.63 -1.57
N LYS A 336 16.66 6.73 -1.48
CA LYS A 336 16.52 7.87 -2.41
C LYS A 336 16.74 7.45 -3.85
N ASN A 337 17.79 6.65 -4.12
CA ASN A 337 18.07 6.14 -5.46
C ASN A 337 16.93 5.24 -5.98
N ILE A 338 16.36 4.38 -5.13
CA ILE A 338 15.21 3.54 -5.50
C ILE A 338 14.03 4.43 -5.91
N LEU A 339 13.65 5.39 -5.07
CA LEU A 339 12.50 6.26 -5.35
C LEU A 339 12.73 7.17 -6.56
N MET A 340 13.95 7.65 -6.79
CA MET A 340 14.28 8.47 -7.97
C MET A 340 14.13 7.70 -9.28
N ASN A 341 14.45 6.42 -9.30
CA ASN A 341 14.26 5.60 -10.49
C ASN A 341 12.78 5.22 -10.69
N LEU A 342 12.08 4.88 -9.63
CA LEU A 342 10.64 4.58 -9.69
C LEU A 342 9.82 5.83 -10.05
N LYS A 343 10.27 7.02 -9.65
CA LYS A 343 9.62 8.30 -9.95
C LYS A 343 9.24 8.43 -11.43
N SER A 344 10.16 8.13 -12.35
CA SER A 344 9.90 8.26 -13.79
C SER A 344 8.81 7.30 -14.28
N ILE A 345 8.72 6.12 -13.70
CA ILE A 345 7.72 5.11 -14.03
C ILE A 345 6.33 5.58 -13.54
N TYR A 346 6.24 6.02 -12.27
CA TYR A 346 5.00 6.55 -11.70
C TYR A 346 4.55 7.86 -12.36
N GLU A 347 5.49 8.75 -12.71
CA GLU A 347 5.18 9.97 -13.48
C GLU A 347 4.54 9.66 -14.83
N ALA A 348 5.09 8.67 -15.54
CA ALA A 348 4.56 8.24 -16.85
C ALA A 348 3.20 7.55 -16.71
N TYR A 349 3.03 6.68 -15.70
CA TYR A 349 1.79 5.93 -15.48
C TYR A 349 0.62 6.84 -15.07
N HIS A 350 0.84 7.77 -14.14
CA HIS A 350 -0.20 8.64 -13.60
C HIS A 350 -0.35 9.99 -14.34
N GLY A 351 0.54 10.32 -15.28
CA GLY A 351 0.52 11.61 -16.00
C GLY A 351 0.81 12.81 -15.08
N VAL A 352 1.65 12.64 -14.07
CA VAL A 352 1.98 13.67 -13.08
C VAL A 352 3.47 14.00 -13.12
N LYS A 353 3.90 15.10 -12.50
CA LYS A 353 5.30 15.47 -12.36
C LYS A 353 5.65 15.74 -10.90
N ILE A 354 6.76 15.16 -10.43
CA ILE A 354 7.23 15.23 -9.05
C ILE A 354 8.59 15.92 -9.03
N GLU A 355 8.78 16.92 -8.18
CA GLU A 355 10.08 17.54 -7.96
C GLU A 355 10.97 16.65 -7.08
N GLU A 356 12.28 16.61 -7.35
CA GLU A 356 13.22 15.76 -6.58
C GLU A 356 13.21 16.05 -5.08
N LYS A 357 13.07 17.32 -4.70
CA LYS A 357 12.95 17.74 -3.30
C LYS A 357 11.76 17.11 -2.56
N LEU A 358 10.71 16.74 -3.29
CA LEU A 358 9.55 16.09 -2.69
C LEU A 358 9.80 14.62 -2.37
N ILE A 359 10.74 13.97 -3.09
CA ILE A 359 11.18 12.61 -2.75
C ILE A 359 11.88 12.60 -1.39
N ASP A 360 12.75 13.57 -1.12
CA ASP A 360 13.39 13.70 0.19
C ASP A 360 12.34 13.91 1.30
N LYS A 361 11.27 14.65 0.99
CA LYS A 361 10.15 14.85 1.94
C LYS A 361 9.30 13.60 2.14
N ILE A 362 9.10 12.78 1.11
CA ILE A 362 8.43 11.48 1.25
C ILE A 362 9.21 10.60 2.22
N ILE A 363 10.54 10.48 2.03
CA ILE A 363 11.42 9.69 2.90
C ILE A 363 11.38 10.22 4.34
N GLU A 364 11.48 11.54 4.53
CA GLU A 364 11.44 12.17 5.85
C GLU A 364 10.12 11.88 6.58
N LEU A 365 8.99 12.03 5.88
CA LEU A 365 7.67 11.86 6.47
C LEU A 365 7.32 10.37 6.70
N SER A 366 7.76 9.47 5.80
CA SER A 366 7.59 8.03 5.98
C SER A 366 8.37 7.50 7.18
N ASP A 367 9.65 7.88 7.30
CA ASP A 367 10.54 7.46 8.41
C ASP A 367 10.01 7.96 9.76
N ARG A 368 9.39 9.14 9.77
CA ARG A 368 8.93 9.82 10.96
C ARG A 368 7.56 9.38 11.47
N TYR A 369 6.63 9.10 10.58
CA TYR A 369 5.21 8.90 10.95
C TYR A 369 4.69 7.51 10.66
N ILE A 370 5.40 6.68 9.86
CA ILE A 370 4.97 5.32 9.50
C ILE A 370 5.96 4.32 10.07
N TYR A 371 5.57 3.64 11.15
CA TYR A 371 6.41 2.66 11.86
C TYR A 371 5.93 1.21 11.68
N ASP A 372 4.75 1.01 11.09
CA ASP A 372 4.13 -0.30 10.92
C ASP A 372 4.64 -1.09 9.71
N ARG A 373 5.45 -0.45 8.86
CA ARG A 373 6.04 -1.02 7.65
C ARG A 373 7.50 -0.63 7.50
N CYS A 374 8.22 -1.46 6.75
CA CYS A 374 9.64 -1.23 6.46
C CYS A 374 9.86 -0.49 5.15
N GLU A 375 11.03 0.14 5.02
CA GLU A 375 11.50 0.70 3.75
C GLU A 375 11.98 -0.44 2.82
N PRO A 376 11.78 -0.34 1.48
CA PRO A 376 11.28 0.82 0.73
C PRO A 376 9.75 0.83 0.55
N ASP A 377 9.03 -0.21 0.95
CA ASP A 377 7.60 -0.42 0.68
C ASP A 377 6.73 0.78 1.11
N LYS A 378 6.93 1.27 2.35
CA LYS A 378 6.14 2.40 2.88
C LYS A 378 6.34 3.70 2.08
N SER A 379 7.55 4.00 1.62
CA SER A 379 7.83 5.19 0.82
C SER A 379 7.33 5.07 -0.62
N ILE A 380 7.41 3.87 -1.21
CA ILE A 380 6.84 3.56 -2.53
C ILE A 380 5.32 3.70 -2.49
N ASP A 381 4.69 3.19 -1.46
CA ASP A 381 3.24 3.25 -1.25
C ASP A 381 2.72 4.70 -1.10
N ILE A 382 3.49 5.57 -0.41
CA ILE A 382 3.19 7.00 -0.37
C ILE A 382 3.34 7.64 -1.75
N LEU A 383 4.41 7.31 -2.48
CA LEU A 383 4.68 7.86 -3.80
C LEU A 383 3.54 7.55 -4.77
N ASP A 384 3.11 6.28 -4.83
CA ASP A 384 2.01 5.82 -5.68
C ASP A 384 0.68 6.49 -5.33
N GLU A 385 0.33 6.51 -4.03
CA GLU A 385 -0.92 7.11 -3.56
C GLU A 385 -0.97 8.63 -3.81
N VAL A 386 0.16 9.33 -3.65
CA VAL A 386 0.25 10.76 -3.97
C VAL A 386 0.07 11.00 -5.46
N CYS A 387 0.70 10.20 -6.31
CA CYS A 387 0.53 10.29 -7.77
C CYS A 387 -0.91 10.03 -8.19
N THR A 388 -1.52 8.97 -7.66
CA THR A 388 -2.94 8.62 -7.87
C THR A 388 -3.85 9.76 -7.46
N LYS A 389 -3.66 10.30 -6.24
CA LYS A 389 -4.49 11.39 -5.72
C LYS A 389 -4.41 12.66 -6.59
N VAL A 390 -3.21 12.99 -7.06
CA VAL A 390 -3.00 14.17 -7.92
C VAL A 390 -3.56 13.92 -9.31
N SER A 391 -3.41 12.72 -9.86
CA SER A 391 -3.99 12.35 -11.18
C SER A 391 -5.51 12.43 -11.17
N LEU A 392 -6.17 11.99 -10.08
CA LEU A 392 -7.61 12.01 -9.89
C LEU A 392 -8.18 13.41 -9.52
N LYS A 393 -7.32 14.39 -9.20
CA LYS A 393 -7.81 15.76 -8.99
C LYS A 393 -8.39 16.31 -10.28
N GLU A 394 -9.70 16.49 -10.30
CA GLU A 394 -10.40 17.13 -11.41
C GLU A 394 -9.89 18.56 -11.62
N ALA A 395 -9.53 18.89 -12.85
CA ALA A 395 -9.24 20.25 -13.20
C ALA A 395 -10.49 21.13 -13.03
N LYS A 396 -10.32 22.43 -12.75
CA LYS A 396 -11.47 23.35 -12.65
C LYS A 396 -12.31 23.32 -13.92
N GLU A 397 -11.62 23.22 -15.06
CA GLU A 397 -12.23 23.12 -16.39
C GLU A 397 -13.06 21.84 -16.57
N GLU A 398 -12.60 20.68 -16.03
CA GLU A 398 -13.39 19.44 -16.05
C GLU A 398 -14.69 19.56 -15.25
N LYS A 399 -14.63 20.16 -14.05
CA LYS A 399 -15.81 20.39 -13.21
C LYS A 399 -16.83 21.30 -13.90
N GLU A 400 -16.34 22.28 -14.65
CA GLU A 400 -17.18 23.20 -15.41
C GLU A 400 -17.82 22.48 -16.61
N ILE A 401 -17.06 21.66 -17.34
CA ILE A 401 -17.57 20.82 -18.43
C ILE A 401 -18.65 19.85 -17.92
N ILE A 402 -18.42 19.18 -16.78
CA ILE A 402 -19.41 18.27 -16.18
C ILE A 402 -20.70 19.03 -15.84
N LYS A 403 -20.61 20.19 -15.17
CA LYS A 403 -21.77 21.01 -14.83
C LYS A 403 -22.56 21.46 -16.06
N LEU A 404 -21.84 21.89 -17.10
CA LEU A 404 -22.48 22.30 -18.34
C LEU A 404 -23.11 21.12 -19.08
N SER A 405 -22.49 19.92 -19.02
CA SER A 405 -23.09 18.71 -19.61
C SER A 405 -24.34 18.26 -18.87
N ASP A 406 -24.40 18.40 -17.54
CA ASP A 406 -25.59 18.14 -16.75
C ASP A 406 -26.71 19.13 -17.05
N CYS A 407 -26.38 20.42 -17.27
CA CYS A 407 -27.36 21.43 -17.75
C CYS A 407 -27.88 21.09 -19.13
N LEU A 408 -27.00 20.68 -20.04
CA LEU A 408 -27.36 20.28 -21.39
C LEU A 408 -28.33 19.09 -21.40
N THR A 409 -28.11 18.09 -20.59
CA THR A 409 -29.02 16.93 -20.45
C THR A 409 -30.39 17.33 -19.90
N LYS A 410 -30.47 18.33 -19.02
CA LYS A 410 -31.74 18.86 -18.51
C LYS A 410 -32.52 19.60 -19.64
N ILE A 411 -31.85 20.51 -20.38
CA ILE A 411 -32.44 21.22 -21.47
C ILE A 411 -32.93 20.26 -22.57
N GLN A 412 -32.18 19.21 -22.88
CA GLN A 412 -32.61 18.17 -23.82
C GLN A 412 -33.88 17.46 -23.37
N LYS A 413 -34.00 17.15 -22.09
CA LYS A 413 -35.22 16.53 -21.51
C LYS A 413 -36.42 17.52 -21.61
N GLU A 414 -36.18 18.78 -21.24
CA GLU A 414 -37.23 19.80 -21.32
C GLU A 414 -37.69 20.09 -22.77
N LYS A 415 -36.75 20.13 -23.71
CA LYS A 415 -37.05 20.25 -25.16
C LYS A 415 -37.90 19.07 -25.64
N ASN A 416 -37.51 17.84 -25.29
CA ASN A 416 -38.28 16.66 -25.66
C ASN A 416 -39.69 16.69 -25.05
N ASN A 417 -39.84 17.11 -23.82
CA ASN A 417 -41.17 17.28 -23.18
C ASN A 417 -42.00 18.40 -23.86
N ALA A 418 -41.37 19.50 -24.27
CA ALA A 418 -42.04 20.58 -25.00
C ALA A 418 -42.54 20.11 -26.40
N ILE A 419 -41.77 19.26 -27.07
CA ILE A 419 -42.16 18.64 -28.36
C ILE A 419 -43.33 17.69 -28.14
N ILE A 420 -43.30 16.85 -27.11
CA ILE A 420 -44.41 15.93 -26.80
C ILE A 420 -45.70 16.70 -26.49
N ASN A 421 -45.57 17.84 -25.79
CA ASN A 421 -46.71 18.70 -25.45
C ASN A 421 -47.10 19.68 -26.57
N GLN A 422 -46.55 19.55 -27.81
CA GLN A 422 -46.79 20.37 -28.99
C GLN A 422 -46.53 21.87 -28.79
N ASN A 423 -45.67 22.24 -27.83
CA ASN A 423 -45.27 23.63 -27.59
C ASN A 423 -44.01 23.95 -28.39
N TYR A 424 -44.15 24.24 -29.66
CA TYR A 424 -43.04 24.41 -30.61
C TYR A 424 -42.23 25.68 -30.36
N ASP A 425 -42.85 26.78 -29.88
CA ASP A 425 -42.11 28.01 -29.55
C ASP A 425 -41.10 27.79 -28.41
N LYS A 426 -41.53 27.08 -27.37
CA LYS A 426 -40.66 26.71 -26.27
C LYS A 426 -39.61 25.68 -26.69
N ALA A 427 -39.94 24.75 -27.57
CA ALA A 427 -38.97 23.78 -28.08
C ALA A 427 -37.90 24.45 -28.96
N TYR A 428 -38.25 25.52 -29.68
CA TYR A 428 -37.30 26.28 -30.48
C TYR A 428 -36.32 27.08 -29.62
N SER A 429 -36.80 27.82 -28.61
CA SER A 429 -35.91 28.53 -27.67
C SER A 429 -34.97 27.60 -26.94
N LEU A 430 -35.44 26.43 -26.48
CA LEU A 430 -34.60 25.42 -25.83
C LEU A 430 -33.58 24.79 -26.80
N LYS A 431 -33.84 24.76 -28.09
CA LYS A 431 -32.87 24.33 -29.09
C LYS A 431 -31.73 25.34 -29.26
N GLU A 432 -32.04 26.64 -29.28
CA GLU A 432 -31.01 27.69 -29.32
C GLU A 432 -30.11 27.62 -28.08
N ASP A 433 -30.67 27.45 -26.87
CA ASP A 433 -29.93 27.26 -25.63
C ASP A 433 -29.04 26.00 -25.67
N GLU A 434 -29.54 24.89 -26.24
CA GLU A 434 -28.79 23.64 -26.43
C GLU A 434 -27.59 23.86 -27.35
N GLU A 435 -27.75 24.53 -28.50
CA GLU A 435 -26.68 24.80 -29.45
C GLU A 435 -25.61 25.73 -28.85
N GLU A 436 -26.01 26.74 -28.06
CA GLU A 436 -25.09 27.62 -27.36
C GLU A 436 -24.26 26.89 -26.31
N LEU A 437 -24.90 26.07 -25.46
CA LEU A 437 -24.23 25.27 -24.46
C LEU A 437 -23.30 24.24 -25.09
N GLN A 438 -23.71 23.56 -26.13
CA GLN A 438 -22.90 22.62 -26.90
C GLN A 438 -21.63 23.29 -27.45
N SER A 439 -21.78 24.52 -27.98
CA SER A 439 -20.64 25.29 -28.49
C SER A 439 -19.68 25.70 -27.39
N LYS A 440 -20.18 26.08 -26.19
CA LYS A 440 -19.38 26.39 -24.99
C LYS A 440 -18.63 25.14 -24.47
N ILE A 441 -19.32 24.01 -24.39
CA ILE A 441 -18.69 22.73 -23.98
C ILE A 441 -17.57 22.34 -24.96
N ASN A 442 -17.82 22.46 -26.26
CA ASN A 442 -16.83 22.11 -27.29
C ASN A 442 -15.59 23.04 -27.22
N LYS A 443 -15.79 24.34 -27.02
CA LYS A 443 -14.67 25.29 -26.78
C LYS A 443 -13.86 24.94 -25.56
N LEU A 444 -14.53 24.70 -24.42
CA LEU A 444 -13.85 24.32 -23.19
C LEU A 444 -13.09 22.98 -23.33
N LYS A 445 -13.66 21.99 -24.02
CA LYS A 445 -12.99 20.72 -24.32
C LYS A 445 -11.73 20.92 -25.16
N LEU A 446 -11.81 21.76 -26.20
CA LEU A 446 -10.66 22.08 -27.05
C LEU A 446 -9.57 22.84 -26.29
N ASP A 447 -9.97 23.80 -25.45
CA ASP A 447 -9.01 24.53 -24.60
C ASP A 447 -8.38 23.63 -23.53
N TYR A 448 -9.14 22.67 -22.97
CA TYR A 448 -8.65 21.66 -22.04
C TYR A 448 -7.63 20.72 -22.72
N MET A 449 -7.95 20.23 -23.92
CA MET A 449 -7.04 19.37 -24.70
C MET A 449 -5.77 20.10 -25.16
N ARG A 450 -5.85 21.41 -25.46
CA ARG A 450 -4.69 22.23 -25.81
C ARG A 450 -3.78 22.56 -24.63
N LYS A 451 -4.34 22.59 -23.41
CA LYS A 451 -3.61 22.78 -22.15
C LYS A 451 -3.25 21.41 -21.58
N GLU A 452 -2.35 20.66 -22.22
CA GLU A 452 -1.65 19.53 -21.56
C GLU A 452 -0.85 20.04 -20.36
N LYS A 453 -1.53 20.39 -19.30
CA LYS A 453 -0.89 20.70 -18.01
C LYS A 453 -0.64 19.38 -17.29
N VAL A 454 0.58 18.86 -17.43
CA VAL A 454 1.07 17.81 -16.54
C VAL A 454 0.84 18.26 -15.09
N LYS A 455 -0.02 17.55 -14.37
CA LYS A 455 -0.37 17.88 -12.99
C LYS A 455 0.88 17.76 -12.12
N LYS A 456 1.22 18.80 -11.35
CA LYS A 456 2.39 18.79 -10.47
C LYS A 456 2.01 18.40 -9.06
N VAL A 457 2.74 17.45 -8.49
CA VAL A 457 2.65 17.10 -7.08
C VAL A 457 3.16 18.24 -6.22
N LYS A 458 2.47 18.53 -5.12
CA LYS A 458 2.84 19.55 -4.12
C LYS A 458 3.06 18.90 -2.76
N LEU A 459 3.82 19.57 -1.90
CA LEU A 459 4.04 19.11 -0.51
C LEU A 459 2.71 18.86 0.23
N LYS A 460 1.69 19.71 -0.02
CA LYS A 460 0.37 19.52 0.58
C LYS A 460 -0.27 18.17 0.24
N ASP A 461 -0.06 17.67 -0.98
CA ASP A 461 -0.62 16.39 -1.43
C ASP A 461 0.02 15.22 -0.66
N ILE A 462 1.33 15.29 -0.43
CA ILE A 462 2.09 14.31 0.37
C ILE A 462 1.60 14.33 1.82
N VAL A 463 1.49 15.51 2.42
CA VAL A 463 1.02 15.68 3.80
C VAL A 463 -0.40 15.13 3.97
N GLU A 464 -1.29 15.36 3.01
CA GLU A 464 -2.65 14.83 3.01
C GLU A 464 -2.68 13.30 2.95
N VAL A 465 -1.79 12.66 2.17
CA VAL A 465 -1.68 11.19 2.09
C VAL A 465 -1.12 10.63 3.40
N VAL A 466 -0.04 11.20 3.93
CA VAL A 466 0.51 10.77 5.21
C VAL A 466 -0.51 10.93 6.34
N SER A 467 -1.26 12.05 6.36
CA SER A 467 -2.34 12.29 7.32
C SER A 467 -3.45 11.23 7.23
N SER A 468 -3.85 10.83 6.02
CA SER A 468 -4.89 9.79 5.84
C SER A 468 -4.43 8.42 6.33
N LYS A 469 -3.16 8.06 6.12
CA LYS A 469 -2.58 6.78 6.59
C LYS A 469 -2.36 6.75 8.10
N THR A 470 -1.84 7.83 8.66
CA THR A 470 -1.43 7.88 10.07
C THR A 470 -2.51 8.44 11.00
N LYS A 471 -3.58 9.01 10.44
CA LYS A 471 -4.63 9.75 11.17
C LYS A 471 -4.11 10.97 11.96
N ILE A 472 -2.89 11.44 11.65
CA ILE A 472 -2.31 12.64 12.23
C ILE A 472 -2.90 13.87 11.51
N PRO A 473 -3.36 14.89 12.22
CA PRO A 473 -3.92 16.10 11.58
C PRO A 473 -2.93 16.79 10.63
N ILE A 474 -3.41 17.22 9.46
CA ILE A 474 -2.60 17.88 8.43
C ILE A 474 -1.80 19.05 9.00
N ASN A 475 -2.41 19.84 9.89
CA ASN A 475 -1.77 21.01 10.51
C ASN A 475 -0.53 20.64 11.34
N GLU A 476 -0.50 19.43 11.91
CA GLU A 476 0.65 18.97 12.71
C GLU A 476 1.81 18.50 11.81
N ILE A 477 1.50 17.92 10.66
CA ILE A 477 2.50 17.47 9.70
C ILE A 477 3.08 18.65 8.90
N SER A 478 2.28 19.68 8.63
CA SER A 478 2.63 20.82 7.75
C SER A 478 3.28 22.01 8.44
N LYS A 479 3.16 22.14 9.78
CA LYS A 479 3.74 23.25 10.53
C LYS A 479 5.27 23.13 10.63
N ASP A 480 5.96 24.26 10.48
CA ASP A 480 7.38 24.33 10.83
C ASP A 480 7.57 24.06 12.32
N TYR A 481 8.48 23.16 12.65
CA TYR A 481 8.72 22.69 14.02
C TYR A 481 9.02 23.82 14.98
N ILE A 482 9.82 24.79 14.54
CA ILE A 482 10.26 25.92 15.35
C ILE A 482 9.07 26.80 15.74
N THR A 483 8.19 27.12 14.78
CA THR A 483 6.99 27.93 15.05
C THR A 483 6.02 27.24 15.98
N SER A 484 5.79 25.94 15.79
CA SER A 484 4.92 25.12 16.65
C SER A 484 5.45 25.05 18.10
N ILE A 485 6.77 24.86 18.29
CA ILE A 485 7.38 24.81 19.63
C ILE A 485 7.31 26.17 20.32
N ASN A 486 7.60 27.26 19.60
CA ASN A 486 7.52 28.63 20.15
C ASN A 486 6.09 29.00 20.56
N GLU A 487 5.06 28.54 19.80
CA GLU A 487 3.65 28.74 20.19
C GLU A 487 3.32 27.97 21.47
N ILE A 488 3.79 26.72 21.61
CA ILE A 488 3.60 25.93 22.83
C ILE A 488 4.29 26.63 24.03
N GLU A 489 5.55 27.04 23.89
CA GLU A 489 6.32 27.69 24.92
C GLU A 489 5.62 28.98 25.40
N LYS A 490 5.21 29.82 24.46
CA LYS A 490 4.48 31.07 24.77
C LYS A 490 3.21 30.77 25.54
N THR A 491 2.40 29.80 25.05
CA THR A 491 1.13 29.46 25.71
C THR A 491 1.34 28.90 27.12
N LEU A 492 2.38 28.06 27.31
CA LEU A 492 2.70 27.54 28.64
C LEU A 492 3.16 28.63 29.59
N LYS A 493 4.12 29.49 29.19
CA LYS A 493 4.64 30.59 30.01
C LYS A 493 3.55 31.62 30.35
N GLU A 494 2.63 31.87 29.42
CA GLU A 494 1.48 32.75 29.69
C GLU A 494 0.48 32.16 30.69
N ASN A 495 0.29 30.85 30.73
CA ASN A 495 -0.75 30.19 31.51
C ASN A 495 -0.28 29.58 32.83
N ILE A 496 0.98 29.19 32.93
CA ILE A 496 1.56 28.55 34.10
C ILE A 496 2.45 29.56 34.84
N ILE A 497 2.40 29.57 36.16
CA ILE A 497 3.17 30.44 37.02
C ILE A 497 3.98 29.55 37.98
N GLY A 498 5.23 29.92 38.23
CA GLY A 498 6.08 29.30 39.24
C GLY A 498 6.57 27.86 38.95
N GLN A 499 6.52 27.42 37.69
CA GLN A 499 6.99 26.09 37.27
C GLN A 499 7.87 26.18 36.01
N ASP A 500 8.77 27.18 35.96
CA ASP A 500 9.57 27.44 34.76
C ASP A 500 10.47 26.28 34.39
N GLU A 501 11.11 25.63 35.38
CA GLU A 501 11.93 24.42 35.15
C GLU A 501 11.14 23.28 34.53
N ALA A 502 9.88 23.10 34.96
CA ALA A 502 9.03 22.08 34.38
C ALA A 502 8.64 22.42 32.93
N ILE A 503 8.40 23.69 32.63
CA ILE A 503 8.09 24.16 31.27
C ILE A 503 9.30 23.95 30.37
N ASP A 504 10.52 24.33 30.78
CA ASP A 504 11.73 24.18 29.97
C ASP A 504 11.99 22.70 29.62
N LYS A 505 11.82 21.80 30.57
CA LYS A 505 11.91 20.33 30.31
C LYS A 505 10.86 19.87 29.30
N LEU A 506 9.62 20.33 29.40
CA LEU A 506 8.55 19.97 28.45
C LEU A 506 8.82 20.52 27.05
N ILE A 507 9.42 21.70 26.93
CA ILE A 507 9.84 22.24 25.64
C ILE A 507 10.95 21.39 25.02
N ASP A 508 11.92 20.94 25.80
CA ASP A 508 12.96 20.05 25.30
C ASP A 508 12.41 18.68 24.88
N ILE A 509 11.45 18.15 25.64
CA ILE A 509 10.70 16.95 25.25
C ILE A 509 9.97 17.16 23.94
N SER A 510 9.30 18.32 23.78
CA SER A 510 8.61 18.68 22.53
C SER A 510 9.56 18.74 21.35
N LYS A 511 10.77 19.28 21.53
CA LYS A 511 11.83 19.29 20.50
C LYS A 511 12.22 17.88 20.11
N LYS A 512 12.49 17.00 21.10
CA LYS A 512 12.87 15.59 20.86
C LYS A 512 11.78 14.84 20.10
N ILE A 513 10.51 14.98 20.50
CA ILE A 513 9.36 14.36 19.84
C ILE A 513 9.21 14.89 18.41
N LYS A 514 9.25 16.22 18.23
CA LYS A 514 9.09 16.85 16.91
C LYS A 514 10.24 16.57 15.94
N LEU A 515 11.44 16.30 16.43
CA LEU A 515 12.60 15.89 15.63
C LEU A 515 12.67 14.37 15.40
N GLY A 516 11.79 13.58 16.03
CA GLY A 516 11.83 12.12 15.95
C GLY A 516 13.07 11.49 16.62
N ILE A 517 13.69 12.19 17.56
CA ILE A 517 14.85 11.71 18.32
C ILE A 517 14.36 10.82 19.46
N LYS A 518 14.07 9.58 19.15
CA LYS A 518 13.73 8.54 20.13
C LYS A 518 14.08 7.16 19.61
N ASP A 519 14.12 6.17 20.50
CA ASP A 519 14.26 4.77 20.10
C ASP A 519 13.07 4.36 19.22
N LYS A 520 13.34 3.67 18.11
CA LYS A 520 12.30 3.11 17.25
C LYS A 520 11.44 2.14 18.08
N ASN A 521 10.15 2.21 17.91
CA ASN A 521 9.13 1.37 18.57
C ASN A 521 8.96 1.57 20.09
N LYS A 522 9.39 2.69 20.69
CA LYS A 522 9.09 3.01 22.09
C LYS A 522 8.20 4.23 22.23
N SER A 523 7.34 4.27 23.23
CA SER A 523 6.60 5.46 23.63
C SER A 523 7.52 6.45 24.35
N TYR A 524 7.21 7.74 24.32
CA TYR A 524 7.88 8.71 25.18
C TYR A 524 7.10 8.86 26.47
N SER A 525 7.79 8.85 27.61
CA SER A 525 7.17 8.83 28.94
C SER A 525 7.72 9.93 29.85
N VAL A 526 6.81 10.60 30.56
CA VAL A 526 7.14 11.69 31.47
C VAL A 526 6.41 11.50 32.79
N LEU A 527 7.11 11.62 33.90
CA LEU A 527 6.52 11.56 35.23
C LEU A 527 6.61 12.94 35.93
N PHE A 528 5.48 13.52 36.27
CA PHE A 528 5.35 14.74 37.04
C PHE A 528 5.24 14.41 38.53
N CYS A 529 6.24 14.82 39.32
CA CYS A 529 6.34 14.53 40.75
C CYS A 529 6.24 15.77 41.59
N GLY A 530 5.59 15.71 42.74
CA GLY A 530 5.53 16.84 43.68
C GLY A 530 4.25 16.86 44.53
N SER A 531 4.13 17.80 45.46
CA SER A 531 2.97 17.89 46.38
C SER A 531 1.65 18.10 45.64
N THR A 532 0.55 17.75 46.32
CA THR A 532 -0.79 17.99 45.83
C THR A 532 -1.04 19.48 45.59
N GLY A 533 -1.72 19.82 44.51
CA GLY A 533 -2.10 21.22 44.23
C GLY A 533 -1.04 22.11 43.60
N THR A 534 0.13 21.57 43.21
CA THR A 534 1.21 22.30 42.49
C THR A 534 0.96 22.52 41.01
N GLY A 535 -0.17 22.07 40.48
CA GLY A 535 -0.55 22.31 39.08
C GLY A 535 -0.17 21.19 38.09
N LYS A 536 0.28 20.01 38.54
CA LYS A 536 0.69 18.86 37.69
C LYS A 536 -0.37 18.51 36.66
N THR A 537 -1.57 18.16 37.07
CA THR A 537 -2.68 17.78 36.17
C THR A 537 -3.11 18.94 35.26
N TYR A 538 -2.98 20.19 35.70
CA TYR A 538 -3.31 21.34 34.85
C TYR A 538 -2.27 21.56 33.76
N LEU A 539 -0.99 21.48 34.09
CA LEU A 539 0.11 21.59 33.12
C LEU A 539 0.09 20.42 32.14
N SER A 540 -0.11 19.18 32.62
CA SER A 540 -0.19 18.01 31.74
C SER A 540 -1.28 18.15 30.70
N LYS A 541 -2.48 18.59 31.11
CA LYS A 541 -3.61 18.81 30.22
C LYS A 541 -3.34 19.96 29.22
N LEU A 542 -2.86 21.10 29.70
CA LEU A 542 -2.57 22.25 28.85
C LEU A 542 -1.49 21.94 27.83
N PHE A 543 -0.43 21.25 28.25
CA PHE A 543 0.65 20.82 27.38
C PHE A 543 0.14 19.82 26.31
N ALA A 544 -0.62 18.81 26.73
CA ALA A 544 -1.18 17.81 25.84
C ALA A 544 -2.12 18.44 24.79
N GLU A 545 -3.01 19.35 25.22
CA GLU A 545 -3.93 20.06 24.31
C GLU A 545 -3.21 20.90 23.26
N ASN A 546 -2.07 21.51 23.62
CA ASN A 546 -1.26 22.29 22.69
C ASN A 546 -0.37 21.42 21.79
N LEU A 547 0.04 20.24 22.25
CA LEU A 547 0.90 19.35 21.49
C LEU A 547 0.14 18.56 20.43
N VAL A 548 -1.04 17.98 20.77
CA VAL A 548 -1.79 17.07 19.88
C VAL A 548 -3.23 17.53 19.57
N GLY A 549 -3.68 18.66 20.17
CA GLY A 549 -5.06 19.11 20.08
C GLY A 549 -6.00 18.43 21.08
N LYS A 550 -7.08 19.14 21.45
CA LYS A 550 -8.04 18.70 22.50
C LYS A 550 -8.64 17.30 22.27
N ASN A 551 -8.90 16.94 21.02
CA ASN A 551 -9.57 15.69 20.67
C ASN A 551 -8.66 14.46 20.80
N ASN A 552 -7.35 14.64 20.89
CA ASN A 552 -6.36 13.58 20.94
C ASN A 552 -5.72 13.44 22.33
N VAL A 553 -6.36 14.01 23.37
CA VAL A 553 -5.93 13.84 24.76
C VAL A 553 -6.83 12.80 25.44
N ILE A 554 -6.21 11.73 25.92
CA ILE A 554 -6.87 10.65 26.65
C ILE A 554 -6.43 10.77 28.10
N LYS A 555 -7.38 10.97 29.02
CA LYS A 555 -7.08 11.11 30.44
C LYS A 555 -7.69 9.97 31.24
N LEU A 556 -6.89 9.32 32.09
CA LEU A 556 -7.29 8.28 33.02
C LEU A 556 -6.98 8.73 34.45
N ASP A 557 -7.94 8.59 35.33
CA ASP A 557 -7.73 8.74 36.76
C ASP A 557 -7.38 7.37 37.35
N MET A 558 -6.15 7.22 37.82
CA MET A 558 -5.67 5.94 38.31
C MET A 558 -6.28 5.49 39.64
N SER A 559 -6.99 6.36 40.33
CA SER A 559 -7.79 5.97 41.50
C SER A 559 -8.93 5.00 41.13
N GLU A 560 -9.46 5.06 39.89
CA GLU A 560 -10.47 4.12 39.40
C GLU A 560 -9.88 2.72 39.07
N TYR A 561 -8.55 2.60 39.06
CA TYR A 561 -7.78 1.41 38.72
C TYR A 561 -7.00 0.84 39.93
N SER A 562 -7.50 1.05 41.12
CA SER A 562 -6.90 0.59 42.37
C SER A 562 -7.10 -0.91 42.65
N GLU A 563 -8.00 -1.57 41.95
CA GLU A 563 -8.28 -3.01 42.10
C GLU A 563 -7.61 -3.84 41.01
N SER A 564 -7.29 -5.11 41.31
CA SER A 564 -6.64 -6.02 40.35
C SER A 564 -7.48 -6.30 39.09
N ILE A 565 -8.79 -6.30 39.20
CA ILE A 565 -9.75 -6.54 38.11
C ILE A 565 -9.81 -5.33 37.17
N SER A 566 -9.44 -4.15 37.62
CA SER A 566 -9.53 -2.90 36.84
C SER A 566 -8.64 -2.90 35.60
N ILE A 567 -7.66 -3.78 35.51
CA ILE A 567 -6.85 -3.96 34.28
C ILE A 567 -7.73 -4.35 33.06
N ASN A 568 -8.83 -5.06 33.30
CA ASN A 568 -9.77 -5.45 32.25
C ASN A 568 -10.49 -4.24 31.62
N LYS A 569 -10.60 -3.12 32.35
CA LYS A 569 -11.12 -1.86 31.78
C LYS A 569 -10.17 -1.25 30.75
N ILE A 570 -8.87 -1.56 30.85
CA ILE A 570 -7.83 -1.08 29.91
C ILE A 570 -7.72 -2.03 28.72
N ILE A 571 -7.58 -3.34 28.99
CA ILE A 571 -7.30 -4.36 27.95
C ILE A 571 -8.59 -4.80 27.24
N GLY A 572 -9.74 -4.65 27.88
CA GLY A 572 -11.03 -5.19 27.45
C GLY A 572 -11.35 -6.53 28.14
N SER A 573 -12.62 -6.84 28.31
CA SER A 573 -13.07 -8.11 28.87
C SER A 573 -12.93 -9.24 27.84
N PRO A 574 -12.49 -10.43 28.24
CA PRO A 574 -12.51 -11.60 27.35
C PRO A 574 -13.93 -11.95 26.91
N ALA A 575 -14.08 -12.52 25.73
CA ALA A 575 -15.37 -12.94 25.20
C ALA A 575 -16.08 -13.90 26.15
N GLY A 576 -17.33 -13.58 26.52
CA GLY A 576 -18.14 -14.41 27.43
C GLY A 576 -18.30 -13.86 28.87
N TYR A 577 -17.64 -12.78 29.24
CA TYR A 577 -17.87 -12.12 30.53
C TYR A 577 -18.83 -10.94 30.40
N VAL A 578 -19.64 -10.72 31.46
CA VAL A 578 -20.60 -9.60 31.57
C VAL A 578 -19.82 -8.27 31.47
N GLY A 579 -20.18 -7.40 30.52
CA GLY A 579 -19.50 -6.13 30.26
C GLY A 579 -18.69 -6.08 28.95
N TYR A 580 -18.81 -7.07 28.07
CA TYR A 580 -18.13 -7.10 26.78
C TYR A 580 -18.59 -5.96 25.84
N ASP A 581 -19.88 -5.57 25.89
CA ASP A 581 -20.48 -4.57 24.99
C ASP A 581 -20.44 -3.11 25.52
N ASP A 582 -20.19 -2.89 26.82
CA ASP A 582 -20.42 -1.57 27.44
C ASP A 582 -19.13 -0.73 27.69
N ASN A 583 -17.94 -1.28 27.53
CA ASN A 583 -16.71 -0.55 27.86
C ASN A 583 -16.03 -0.01 26.61
N LYS A 584 -15.98 1.30 26.49
CA LYS A 584 -15.02 2.00 25.61
C LYS A 584 -13.61 1.54 25.99
N ASN A 585 -13.10 0.56 25.26
CA ASN A 585 -11.76 0.03 25.47
C ASN A 585 -10.73 1.13 25.19
N ILE A 586 -9.93 1.47 26.19
CA ILE A 586 -8.90 2.53 26.09
C ILE A 586 -7.93 2.19 25.00
N LEU A 587 -7.55 0.92 24.86
CA LEU A 587 -6.67 0.45 23.80
C LEU A 587 -7.28 0.66 22.41
N GLU A 588 -8.61 0.53 22.29
CA GLU A 588 -9.32 0.83 21.05
C GLU A 588 -9.32 2.34 20.75
N GLU A 589 -9.47 3.18 21.77
CA GLU A 589 -9.37 4.63 21.59
C GLU A 589 -7.97 5.04 21.11
N ILE A 590 -6.92 4.48 21.70
CA ILE A 590 -5.52 4.70 21.28
C ILE A 590 -5.29 4.19 19.85
N ARG A 591 -5.80 3.01 19.49
CA ARG A 591 -5.71 2.48 18.12
C ARG A 591 -6.41 3.39 17.12
N ASN A 592 -7.53 4.00 17.50
CA ASN A 592 -8.26 4.95 16.66
C ASN A 592 -7.60 6.33 16.60
N LYS A 593 -6.82 6.70 17.64
CA LYS A 593 -6.08 7.96 17.77
C LYS A 593 -4.59 7.67 18.03
N PRO A 594 -3.84 7.15 17.06
CA PRO A 594 -2.45 6.75 17.28
C PRO A 594 -1.52 7.92 17.60
N TYR A 595 -1.89 9.15 17.24
CA TYR A 595 -1.19 10.39 17.61
C TYR A 595 -1.95 11.07 18.74
N SER A 596 -1.65 10.67 19.98
CA SER A 596 -2.37 11.15 21.17
C SER A 596 -1.45 11.32 22.37
N VAL A 597 -1.95 12.00 23.40
CA VAL A 597 -1.30 12.07 24.70
C VAL A 597 -2.17 11.32 25.70
N LEU A 598 -1.59 10.31 26.33
CA LEU A 598 -2.20 9.55 27.41
C LEU A 598 -1.76 10.14 28.75
N ILE A 599 -2.71 10.70 29.51
CA ILE A 599 -2.46 11.25 30.84
C ILE A 599 -2.93 10.24 31.87
N LEU A 600 -2.02 9.71 32.68
CA LEU A 600 -2.27 8.86 33.84
C LEU A 600 -2.20 9.70 35.12
N ASP A 601 -3.35 10.12 35.62
CA ASP A 601 -3.41 11.00 36.80
C ASP A 601 -3.35 10.18 38.10
N GLU A 602 -2.53 10.59 39.06
CA GLU A 602 -2.30 9.93 40.36
C GLU A 602 -1.87 8.46 40.23
N ILE A 603 -0.83 8.21 39.42
CA ILE A 603 -0.35 6.86 39.05
C ILE A 603 0.01 5.99 40.27
N GLU A 604 0.40 6.58 41.39
CA GLU A 604 0.70 5.88 42.65
C GLU A 604 -0.52 5.16 43.25
N LYS A 605 -1.75 5.51 42.84
CA LYS A 605 -2.97 4.85 43.30
C LYS A 605 -3.33 3.60 42.51
N ALA A 606 -2.69 3.39 41.38
CA ALA A 606 -2.94 2.25 40.53
C ALA A 606 -2.53 0.94 41.17
N HIS A 607 -3.30 -0.13 40.91
CA HIS A 607 -2.91 -1.47 41.35
C HIS A 607 -1.63 -1.95 40.64
N LYS A 608 -0.86 -2.81 41.30
CA LYS A 608 0.44 -3.34 40.78
C LYS A 608 0.30 -4.01 39.40
N SER A 609 -0.83 -4.67 39.13
CA SER A 609 -1.08 -5.28 37.81
C SER A 609 -1.14 -4.23 36.68
N VAL A 610 -1.71 -3.06 36.95
CA VAL A 610 -1.83 -1.93 36.03
C VAL A 610 -0.45 -1.29 35.82
N LEU A 611 0.34 -1.12 36.90
CA LEU A 611 1.72 -0.63 36.78
C LEU A 611 2.59 -1.55 35.93
N ASN A 612 2.49 -2.87 36.13
CA ASN A 612 3.21 -3.85 35.32
C ASN A 612 2.76 -3.86 33.86
N PHE A 613 1.48 -3.62 33.59
CA PHE A 613 0.99 -3.47 32.22
C PHE A 613 1.60 -2.25 31.52
N PHE A 614 1.64 -1.10 32.20
CA PHE A 614 2.32 0.08 31.65
C PHE A 614 3.82 -0.10 31.54
N LEU A 615 4.46 -0.84 32.46
CA LEU A 615 5.88 -1.19 32.37
C LEU A 615 6.18 -1.88 31.03
N ASN A 616 5.36 -2.88 30.65
CA ASN A 616 5.53 -3.58 29.37
C ASN A 616 5.35 -2.63 28.18
N ILE A 617 4.42 -1.68 28.25
CA ILE A 617 4.24 -0.67 27.20
C ILE A 617 5.46 0.25 27.08
N LEU A 618 6.03 0.66 28.20
CA LEU A 618 7.24 1.51 28.21
C LEU A 618 8.45 0.77 27.63
N ASP A 619 8.52 -0.57 27.80
CA ASP A 619 9.61 -1.41 27.29
C ASP A 619 9.45 -1.73 25.79
N GLU A 620 8.28 -2.23 25.40
CA GLU A 620 8.03 -2.78 24.07
C GLU A 620 7.37 -1.78 23.11
N GLY A 621 6.79 -0.68 23.62
CA GLY A 621 6.07 0.32 22.83
C GLY A 621 4.76 -0.20 22.22
N ASN A 622 4.34 -1.42 22.59
CA ASN A 622 3.10 -2.02 22.11
C ASN A 622 2.48 -2.95 23.14
N CYS A 623 1.21 -3.25 22.98
CA CYS A 623 0.53 -4.29 23.78
C CYS A 623 -0.54 -4.98 22.94
N LYS A 624 -1.11 -6.08 23.46
CA LYS A 624 -2.23 -6.78 22.83
C LYS A 624 -3.51 -6.51 23.61
N ASP A 625 -4.60 -6.23 22.88
CA ASP A 625 -5.94 -6.16 23.47
C ASP A 625 -6.51 -7.57 23.76
N SER A 626 -7.68 -7.64 24.41
CA SER A 626 -8.36 -8.90 24.71
C SER A 626 -8.70 -9.73 23.46
N SER A 627 -8.77 -9.12 22.28
CA SER A 627 -8.99 -9.80 21.00
C SER A 627 -7.70 -10.29 20.33
N GLY A 628 -6.54 -10.08 20.96
CA GLY A 628 -5.23 -10.43 20.42
C GLY A 628 -4.66 -9.43 19.38
N LYS A 629 -5.36 -8.32 19.13
CA LYS A 629 -4.87 -7.28 18.20
C LYS A 629 -3.81 -6.43 18.87
N THR A 630 -2.74 -6.15 18.14
CA THR A 630 -1.65 -5.30 18.62
C THR A 630 -2.04 -3.83 18.58
N VAL A 631 -1.84 -3.13 19.69
CA VAL A 631 -1.99 -1.67 19.82
C VAL A 631 -0.60 -1.06 20.02
N ARG A 632 -0.24 -0.09 19.21
CA ARG A 632 1.06 0.57 19.21
C ARG A 632 1.01 1.92 19.91
N PHE A 633 2.08 2.23 20.63
CA PHE A 633 2.26 3.48 21.39
C PHE A 633 3.40 4.35 20.85
N ASP A 634 3.95 4.02 19.68
CA ASP A 634 5.10 4.72 19.08
C ASP A 634 4.91 6.24 18.97
N ASN A 635 3.68 6.67 18.67
CA ASN A 635 3.33 8.08 18.56
C ASN A 635 2.46 8.59 19.72
N VAL A 636 2.39 7.84 20.82
CA VAL A 636 1.69 8.21 22.03
C VAL A 636 2.68 8.74 23.05
N LEU A 637 2.45 9.96 23.54
CA LEU A 637 3.17 10.51 24.69
C LEU A 637 2.43 10.11 25.96
N ILE A 638 3.11 9.44 26.89
CA ILE A 638 2.56 9.04 28.18
C ILE A 638 2.98 10.05 29.24
N ILE A 639 2.04 10.79 29.83
CA ILE A 639 2.29 11.72 30.93
C ILE A 639 1.67 11.13 32.18
N MET A 640 2.49 10.85 33.17
CA MET A 640 2.08 10.35 34.48
C MET A 640 2.16 11.48 35.51
N THR A 641 1.21 11.59 36.41
CA THR A 641 1.30 12.51 37.55
C THR A 641 1.35 11.71 38.85
N SER A 642 2.20 12.13 39.79
CA SER A 642 2.32 11.50 41.10
C SER A 642 2.47 12.55 42.22
N ASN A 643 1.97 12.23 43.40
CA ASN A 643 2.17 13.02 44.62
C ASN A 643 3.43 12.62 45.39
N ALA A 644 4.18 11.64 44.89
CA ALA A 644 5.48 11.23 45.43
C ALA A 644 6.55 12.31 45.21
N TYR A 645 7.57 12.30 46.05
CA TYR A 645 8.71 13.21 45.93
C TYR A 645 9.95 12.49 45.39
N VAL A 646 10.75 13.20 44.61
CA VAL A 646 12.09 12.77 44.27
C VAL A 646 12.96 12.93 45.51
N SER A 647 13.41 11.83 46.12
CA SER A 647 14.31 11.90 47.28
C SER A 647 15.66 12.51 46.85
N LYS A 648 16.06 13.64 47.41
CA LYS A 648 17.41 14.20 47.26
C LYS A 648 18.43 13.36 48.02
N SER A 649 18.63 12.08 47.71
CA SER A 649 19.63 11.24 48.34
C SER A 649 20.94 11.18 47.54
N LEU A 650 21.37 12.30 46.95
CA LEU A 650 22.65 12.36 46.21
C LEU A 650 23.64 13.42 46.72
N MET A 651 23.43 14.05 47.90
CA MET A 651 24.49 14.76 48.61
C MET A 651 24.15 14.90 50.11
N GLY A 652 24.81 14.14 50.93
CA GLY A 652 25.21 14.30 52.31
C GLY A 652 24.23 14.98 53.30
N PHE A 653 23.89 14.22 54.36
CA PHE A 653 23.39 14.71 55.69
C PHE A 653 22.05 15.46 55.69
N ASN A 654 20.96 14.74 55.83
CA ASN A 654 20.00 14.80 56.93
C ASN A 654 18.87 13.81 56.73
N LYS A 655 18.81 12.80 57.58
CA LYS A 655 17.67 11.90 57.76
C LYS A 655 16.53 12.71 58.43
N ASN A 656 15.73 13.37 57.66
CA ASN A 656 14.35 13.68 58.06
C ASN A 656 13.46 12.87 57.11
N THR A 657 12.94 11.82 57.60
CA THR A 657 11.98 10.90 57.03
C THR A 657 10.74 11.63 56.50
N THR A 658 10.71 11.94 55.23
CA THR A 658 9.47 12.13 54.52
C THR A 658 9.10 10.80 53.88
N ASN A 659 8.15 10.10 54.48
CA ASN A 659 7.52 8.85 53.99
C ASN A 659 6.74 9.15 52.73
N ASN A 660 7.35 9.35 51.57
CA ASN A 660 6.69 9.51 50.29
C ASN A 660 7.71 9.65 49.14
N SER A 661 8.79 8.88 49.19
CA SER A 661 9.73 8.84 48.05
C SER A 661 9.16 8.08 46.89
N LEU A 662 9.63 8.34 45.67
CA LEU A 662 9.24 7.59 44.49
C LEU A 662 9.46 6.10 44.63
N GLU A 663 10.52 5.71 45.35
CA GLU A 663 10.90 4.31 45.62
C GLU A 663 9.93 3.59 46.56
N ASP A 664 9.09 4.32 47.33
CA ASP A 664 8.07 3.74 48.20
C ASP A 664 6.84 3.26 47.40
N PHE A 665 6.58 3.89 46.27
CA PHE A 665 5.40 3.60 45.43
C PHE A 665 5.71 2.81 44.17
N PHE A 666 6.90 2.96 43.59
CA PHE A 666 7.29 2.38 42.31
C PHE A 666 8.51 1.49 42.44
N SER A 667 8.53 0.39 41.70
CA SER A 667 9.73 -0.44 41.56
C SER A 667 10.86 0.35 40.87
N LYS A 668 12.11 0.03 41.23
CA LYS A 668 13.29 0.62 40.58
C LYS A 668 13.26 0.39 39.06
N GLU A 669 12.71 -0.76 38.64
CA GLU A 669 12.55 -1.10 37.22
C GLU A 669 11.59 -0.13 36.52
N PHE A 670 10.46 0.19 37.12
CA PHE A 670 9.49 1.14 36.58
C PHE A 670 10.08 2.56 36.46
N ILE A 671 10.80 3.03 37.51
CA ILE A 671 11.44 4.35 37.50
C ILE A 671 12.50 4.44 36.40
N ASN A 672 13.29 3.39 36.18
CA ASN A 672 14.34 3.35 35.15
C ASN A 672 13.80 3.33 33.71
N ARG A 673 12.51 3.01 33.50
CA ARG A 673 11.87 3.00 32.17
C ARG A 673 11.23 4.34 31.81
N ILE A 674 11.16 5.27 32.74
CA ILE A 674 10.63 6.60 32.51
C ILE A 674 11.71 7.48 31.87
N ASP A 675 11.42 8.06 30.72
CA ASP A 675 12.40 8.88 29.97
C ASP A 675 12.76 10.17 30.71
N GLU A 676 11.76 10.85 31.31
CA GLU A 676 12.00 12.10 32.02
C GLU A 676 11.16 12.20 33.30
N ILE A 677 11.80 12.63 34.37
CA ILE A 677 11.13 12.96 35.64
C ILE A 677 11.19 14.46 35.84
N VAL A 678 10.00 15.06 35.98
CA VAL A 678 9.81 16.49 36.10
C VAL A 678 9.33 16.84 37.50
N PRO A 679 10.19 17.42 38.37
CA PRO A 679 9.78 17.83 39.71
C PRO A 679 8.95 19.11 39.65
N PHE A 680 7.90 19.18 40.48
CA PHE A 680 7.07 20.36 40.70
C PHE A 680 7.40 20.93 42.06
N ASN A 681 7.85 22.17 42.05
CA ASN A 681 8.19 22.91 43.24
C ASN A 681 6.93 23.47 43.94
N LYS A 682 7.04 23.71 45.26
CA LYS A 682 6.02 24.48 45.99
C LYS A 682 6.05 25.91 45.49
N PHE A 683 4.89 26.54 45.41
CA PHE A 683 4.77 27.95 45.00
C PHE A 683 5.36 28.91 46.07
N THR A 684 6.01 29.95 45.59
CA THR A 684 6.44 31.07 46.42
C THR A 684 5.23 32.03 46.70
N GLU A 685 5.34 32.87 47.70
CA GLU A 685 4.30 33.90 47.99
C GLU A 685 4.06 34.79 46.77
N GLU A 686 5.09 35.12 45.99
CA GLU A 686 4.96 35.91 44.77
C GLU A 686 4.16 35.16 43.71
N ASP A 687 4.39 33.85 43.55
CA ASP A 687 3.66 33.00 42.59
C ASP A 687 2.18 32.97 42.97
N ILE A 688 1.87 32.81 44.25
CA ILE A 688 0.50 32.77 44.76
C ILE A 688 -0.22 34.07 44.45
N ASN A 689 0.41 35.21 44.70
CA ASN A 689 -0.16 36.52 44.39
C ASN A 689 -0.44 36.64 42.88
N LYS A 690 0.49 36.22 42.02
CA LYS A 690 0.31 36.24 40.57
C LYS A 690 -0.85 35.33 40.14
N ILE A 691 -0.98 34.13 40.74
CA ILE A 691 -2.07 33.18 40.46
C ILE A 691 -3.43 33.78 40.85
N ILE A 692 -3.54 34.43 42.05
CA ILE A 692 -4.76 35.08 42.49
C ILE A 692 -5.18 36.18 41.53
N ILE A 693 -4.25 37.07 41.16
CA ILE A 693 -4.50 38.17 40.22
C ILE A 693 -4.96 37.63 38.86
N LYS A 694 -4.31 36.59 38.37
CA LYS A 694 -4.66 35.99 37.08
C LYS A 694 -6.04 35.37 37.08
N GLU A 695 -6.39 34.58 38.13
CA GLU A 695 -7.70 33.95 38.23
C GLU A 695 -8.80 35.01 38.46
N ALA A 696 -8.52 36.06 39.23
CA ALA A 696 -9.39 37.21 39.42
C ALA A 696 -9.70 37.92 38.09
N ASN A 697 -8.67 38.24 37.32
CA ASN A 697 -8.83 38.87 36.01
C ASN A 697 -9.65 37.99 35.04
N LYS A 698 -9.47 36.67 35.11
CA LYS A 698 -10.27 35.72 34.33
C LYS A 698 -11.75 35.74 34.72
N CYS A 699 -12.04 35.86 36.03
CA CYS A 699 -13.41 35.93 36.52
C CYS A 699 -14.04 37.31 36.16
N TYR A 700 -13.35 38.41 36.34
CA TYR A 700 -13.85 39.73 35.94
C TYR A 700 -14.17 39.81 34.44
N LYS A 701 -13.28 39.28 33.58
CA LYS A 701 -13.54 39.20 32.13
C LYS A 701 -14.77 38.35 31.79
N LYS A 702 -15.00 37.27 32.53
CA LYS A 702 -16.16 36.40 32.31
C LYS A 702 -17.48 37.10 32.59
N TYR A 703 -17.49 38.02 33.56
CA TYR A 703 -18.70 38.75 34.00
C TYR A 703 -18.74 40.19 33.48
N ASN A 704 -17.86 40.57 32.52
CA ASN A 704 -17.75 41.94 31.95
C ASN A 704 -17.61 43.04 33.00
N SER A 705 -16.85 42.78 34.08
CA SER A 705 -16.60 43.75 35.17
C SER A 705 -15.17 44.26 35.04
N GLU A 706 -14.96 45.60 35.23
CA GLU A 706 -13.64 46.24 35.17
C GLU A 706 -12.99 46.41 36.55
N ASN A 707 -13.42 45.68 37.57
CA ASN A 707 -12.88 45.77 38.90
C ASN A 707 -11.45 45.21 39.00
N ILE A 708 -10.65 45.77 39.91
CA ILE A 708 -9.30 45.33 40.25
C ILE A 708 -9.32 44.75 41.66
N ILE A 709 -8.68 43.58 41.85
CA ILE A 709 -8.56 42.96 43.15
C ILE A 709 -7.64 43.80 44.07
N SER A 710 -8.07 44.10 45.29
CA SER A 710 -7.27 44.87 46.26
C SER A 710 -6.29 43.96 47.02
N LEU A 711 -5.21 44.53 47.53
CA LEU A 711 -4.22 43.81 48.36
C LEU A 711 -4.84 43.22 49.64
N ASP A 712 -5.78 43.91 50.25
CA ASP A 712 -6.49 43.38 51.43
C ASP A 712 -7.34 42.16 51.12
N MET A 713 -7.93 42.13 49.95
CA MET A 713 -8.65 40.95 49.44
C MET A 713 -7.74 39.78 49.20
N ILE A 714 -6.58 40.02 48.60
CA ILE A 714 -5.57 38.96 48.36
C ILE A 714 -5.17 38.34 49.68
N ASN A 715 -4.83 39.14 50.69
CA ASN A 715 -4.45 38.68 52.02
C ASN A 715 -5.57 37.89 52.73
N ARG A 716 -6.81 38.31 52.56
CA ARG A 716 -7.99 37.58 53.09
C ARG A 716 -8.15 36.22 52.44
N ILE A 717 -8.10 36.18 51.12
CA ILE A 717 -8.20 34.93 50.33
C ILE A 717 -7.10 33.93 50.71
N ILE A 718 -5.87 34.41 50.89
CA ILE A 718 -4.73 33.56 51.28
C ILE A 718 -5.00 32.95 52.68
N LYS A 719 -5.47 33.72 53.64
CA LYS A 719 -5.76 33.24 54.99
C LYS A 719 -6.93 32.25 55.03
N GLU A 720 -8.02 32.52 54.30
CA GLU A 720 -9.19 31.67 54.29
C GLU A 720 -9.04 30.36 53.50
N SER A 721 -8.14 30.36 52.52
CA SER A 721 -7.96 29.22 51.63
C SER A 721 -7.18 28.05 52.22
N ASN A 722 -6.37 28.26 53.30
CA ASN A 722 -5.42 27.29 53.84
C ASN A 722 -4.64 26.56 52.71
N TYR A 723 -4.14 27.34 51.73
CA TYR A 723 -3.55 26.79 50.50
C TYR A 723 -2.33 25.89 50.75
N GLU A 724 -1.62 26.09 51.85
CA GLU A 724 -0.47 25.26 52.23
C GLU A 724 -0.85 23.78 52.42
N GLU A 725 -2.05 23.53 52.92
CA GLU A 725 -2.56 22.19 53.17
C GLU A 725 -3.31 21.60 51.95
N TYR A 726 -4.11 22.42 51.27
CA TYR A 726 -5.02 21.98 50.24
C TYR A 726 -4.61 22.37 48.80
N GLY A 727 -3.51 23.12 48.63
CA GLY A 727 -2.96 23.52 47.35
C GLY A 727 -3.75 24.60 46.62
N VAL A 728 -3.28 25.02 45.45
CA VAL A 728 -3.82 26.11 44.63
C VAL A 728 -5.26 25.87 44.15
N ARG A 729 -5.74 24.64 44.09
CA ARG A 729 -7.12 24.33 43.66
C ARG A 729 -8.15 24.96 44.60
N LYS A 730 -7.90 24.90 45.93
CA LYS A 730 -8.79 25.53 46.93
C LYS A 730 -8.67 27.05 46.90
N LEU A 731 -7.45 27.58 46.68
CA LEU A 731 -7.17 28.98 46.49
C LEU A 731 -7.98 29.59 45.32
N CYS A 732 -7.92 28.97 44.14
CA CYS A 732 -8.69 29.42 42.98
C CYS A 732 -10.20 29.37 43.22
N LYS A 733 -10.69 28.37 43.95
CA LYS A 733 -12.11 28.29 44.34
C LYS A 733 -12.52 29.44 45.28
N ALA A 734 -11.66 29.81 46.25
CA ALA A 734 -11.87 30.93 47.14
C ALA A 734 -11.89 32.25 46.38
N VAL A 735 -10.95 32.48 45.45
CA VAL A 735 -10.92 33.65 44.57
C VAL A 735 -12.23 33.80 43.79
N ARG A 736 -12.71 32.74 43.17
CA ARG A 736 -13.98 32.78 42.41
C ARG A 736 -15.15 33.14 43.29
N LYS A 737 -15.27 32.48 44.45
CA LYS A 737 -16.38 32.75 45.39
C LYS A 737 -16.39 34.21 45.85
N GLU A 738 -15.23 34.77 46.18
CA GLU A 738 -15.13 36.15 46.67
C GLU A 738 -15.48 37.16 45.58
N ILE A 739 -15.01 36.93 44.33
CA ILE A 739 -15.35 37.78 43.19
C ILE A 739 -16.82 37.67 42.81
N GLU A 740 -17.40 36.46 42.82
CA GLU A 740 -18.82 36.27 42.58
C GLU A 740 -19.66 37.02 43.63
N ASN A 741 -19.29 36.95 44.91
CA ASN A 741 -19.95 37.70 45.98
C ASN A 741 -19.85 39.22 45.76
N GLN A 742 -18.69 39.73 45.36
CA GLN A 742 -18.51 41.15 45.02
C GLN A 742 -19.41 41.57 43.84
N ILE A 743 -19.45 40.79 42.79
CA ILE A 743 -20.27 41.11 41.62
C ILE A 743 -21.76 41.11 41.99
N VAL A 744 -22.20 40.16 42.82
CA VAL A 744 -23.57 40.09 43.31
C VAL A 744 -23.87 41.33 44.16
N CYS A 745 -22.99 41.71 45.11
CA CYS A 745 -23.17 42.94 45.91
C CYS A 745 -23.24 44.20 45.03
N ASN A 746 -22.41 44.33 44.01
CA ASN A 746 -22.40 45.48 43.11
C ASN A 746 -23.62 45.55 42.17
N ILE A 747 -24.31 44.45 41.92
CA ILE A 747 -25.53 44.42 41.08
C ILE A 747 -26.79 44.73 41.93
N PHE A 748 -26.78 44.36 43.21
CA PHE A 748 -27.94 44.52 44.10
C PHE A 748 -27.82 45.69 45.08
N SER A 749 -26.69 46.41 45.13
CA SER A 749 -26.50 47.72 45.75
C SER A 749 -26.75 48.83 44.73
#